data_2b32d84f6c5d34df31246ca207be30fe
#
_entry.id   2b32d84f6c5d34df31246ca207be30fe
#
_cell.length_a   1.000
_cell.length_b   1.000
_cell.length_c   1.000
_cell.angle_alpha   90.00
_cell.angle_beta   90.00
_cell.angle_gamma   90.00
#
_symmetry.space_group_name_H-M   'P 1'
#
loop_
_entity.id
_entity.type
_entity.pdbx_description
1 polymer ?
#
loop_
_entity_poly.entity_id
_entity_poly.type
_entity_poly.pdbx_seq_one_letter_code
_entity_poly.pdbx_strand_id
1 'polypeptide(L)'
;MTRPNLLTSRWPQFPPSRAFCVAALVAGVVVPLFAALLIAQAPRRASTSPLEAATRAFIEGRYDEVDTLSEKLDARAPGVVALKARAAIARGRYAEAESVLRPVATRAPASEAALELGLLEQMLGRAGATVTLERVAAPAQRAAQADDLARSGRALRALGRFQEAKAAYNAASKAAPGDAAIETAWGEMLLEKYNKPEALKSFQAALQRDPRWTPALLGSARTLADENPPQAIAVAKRALEINPSYVDAQVFLASQAVDADHRDEARQLLEKALVVNPSSLEAHAWLAALDYVEDKEKDFEAEVAKALAVSPSYGEVYRVAGELAARNYRFDEAVVLARRALTLTPSDPHVLADLGMHLLRTGDEPGARAAIERSLDLDPFDDIVRKNLLGMMDTLDKFETVRDGDLVFRLSKDEASVLKEQAVALAHQALTTMAARYEFTPRGPILIEIFPRHDDFAVRNVGLPGMIGALGACFGRVVTMDSPKARPPGSFQWEATLWHELAHVITIQMSNQRVPRWLTEGISVYEEKRARPEWGREMDVEFAQRLNRGETLKLRDLNEAFTSPKSISLAYFQASLLVDHLVMTFGETGLRKLLRTYALGVDTDAALKTALNTDFEQLQVGFDQSVERTFGSMRRAFAGDDDQKLAAMPLPELKSYTADHAGSYPAQMALGRALRKSAEPDEAMRAFERAASLVPVATGLNSPHAQMAQIALEKKDRARAITEFQAFIESDFNSVDAARELTSLLKQTGVDDPAKLGPVYQRIIAIDPFDGEAHTALGRFAMQRNQPDVAAREFRAVLALGPVDRAAAHADLAESYFKSGKRDEAKKQTIAALEIAPTYERAQDLLLKLTEGRP
;
A
#
# COMPACT_ATOMS: atom_id res chain seq x y z
N MET A 1 -44.98 26.77 25.53
CA MET A 1 -43.62 27.19 25.86
C MET A 1 -42.74 26.80 24.68
N THR A 2 -42.16 27.75 24.08
CA THR A 2 -41.50 27.90 22.80
C THR A 2 -40.41 26.87 22.56
N ARG A 3 -40.48 26.11 21.45
CA ARG A 3 -39.36 25.36 20.82
C ARG A 3 -38.46 26.35 20.10
N PRO A 4 -37.14 26.28 20.20
CA PRO A 4 -36.23 27.08 19.39
C PRO A 4 -36.11 26.52 18.00
N ASN A 5 -36.13 27.41 17.03
CA ASN A 5 -35.85 27.20 15.60
C ASN A 5 -34.46 26.62 15.38
N LEU A 6 -34.39 25.42 14.84
CA LEU A 6 -33.20 24.76 14.30
C LEU A 6 -33.14 24.91 12.78
N LEU A 7 -33.02 26.14 12.31
CA LEU A 7 -32.84 26.43 10.88
C LEU A 7 -31.70 27.42 10.64
N THR A 8 -30.52 27.14 11.24
CA THR A 8 -29.23 27.68 10.80
C THR A 8 -28.10 26.78 11.24
N SER A 9 -28.08 25.54 10.80
CA SER A 9 -26.86 24.75 10.85
C SER A 9 -26.02 25.15 9.63
N ARG A 10 -25.07 26.05 9.84
CA ARG A 10 -23.93 26.21 8.93
C ARG A 10 -23.27 24.84 8.78
N TRP A 11 -23.19 24.34 7.56
CA TRP A 11 -22.36 23.20 7.19
C TRP A 11 -20.95 23.46 7.71
N PRO A 12 -20.33 22.55 8.48
CA PRO A 12 -18.97 22.76 8.92
C PRO A 12 -18.07 22.82 7.68
N GLN A 13 -17.46 23.97 7.45
CA GLN A 13 -16.30 24.06 6.57
C GLN A 13 -15.19 23.28 7.28
N PHE A 14 -14.92 22.06 6.84
CA PHE A 14 -13.72 21.36 7.23
C PHE A 14 -12.54 22.11 6.58
N PRO A 15 -11.63 22.67 7.38
CA PRO A 15 -10.40 23.18 6.83
C PRO A 15 -9.63 22.01 6.21
N PRO A 16 -8.86 22.23 5.14
CA PRO A 16 -7.99 21.19 4.60
C PRO A 16 -7.14 20.65 5.74
N SER A 17 -7.09 19.35 5.87
CA SER A 17 -6.53 18.61 7.00
C SER A 17 -5.18 19.19 7.42
N ARG A 18 -5.04 19.57 8.69
CA ARG A 18 -3.80 20.07 9.32
C ARG A 18 -2.63 19.07 9.27
N ALA A 19 -2.86 17.85 8.78
CA ALA A 19 -1.83 16.85 8.55
C ALA A 19 -0.81 17.27 7.47
N PHE A 20 -1.21 18.08 6.48
CA PHE A 20 -0.27 18.58 5.46
C PHE A 20 0.64 19.72 5.95
N CYS A 21 0.22 20.46 6.97
CA CYS A 21 1.03 21.58 7.51
C CYS A 21 2.14 21.12 8.48
N VAL A 22 1.98 19.96 9.13
CA VAL A 22 3.01 19.45 10.06
C VAL A 22 4.19 18.83 9.30
N ALA A 23 3.92 18.14 8.18
CA ALA A 23 4.99 17.61 7.32
C ALA A 23 5.81 18.74 6.64
N ALA A 24 5.17 19.86 6.28
CA ALA A 24 5.85 21.00 5.68
C ALA A 24 6.67 21.82 6.69
N LEU A 25 6.29 21.83 7.97
CA LEU A 25 7.04 22.53 9.02
C LEU A 25 8.27 21.76 9.49
N VAL A 26 8.23 20.42 9.47
CA VAL A 26 9.41 19.59 9.78
C VAL A 26 10.41 19.61 8.62
N ALA A 27 9.94 19.62 7.36
CA ALA A 27 10.82 19.77 6.19
C ALA A 27 11.48 21.16 6.10
N GLY A 28 10.82 22.22 6.59
CA GLY A 28 11.33 23.59 6.55
C GLY A 28 12.42 23.92 7.59
N VAL A 29 12.53 23.10 8.65
CA VAL A 29 13.52 23.33 9.73
C VAL A 29 14.77 22.45 9.55
N VAL A 30 14.69 21.32 8.86
CA VAL A 30 15.81 20.39 8.69
C VAL A 30 16.69 20.75 7.47
N VAL A 31 16.11 21.35 6.42
CA VAL A 31 16.86 21.72 5.20
C VAL A 31 17.88 22.88 5.43
N PRO A 32 17.63 23.94 6.23
CA PRO A 32 18.65 24.94 6.47
C PRO A 32 19.80 24.50 7.39
N LEU A 33 19.62 23.48 8.24
CA LEU A 33 20.71 22.97 9.08
C LEU A 33 21.74 22.15 8.28
N PHE A 34 21.33 21.47 7.22
CA PHE A 34 22.26 20.74 6.36
C PHE A 34 23.05 21.64 5.40
N ALA A 35 22.46 22.75 4.95
CA ALA A 35 23.16 23.72 4.11
C ALA A 35 24.12 24.62 4.89
N ALA A 36 23.85 24.88 6.17
CA ALA A 36 24.73 25.71 7.03
C ALA A 36 25.98 24.99 7.54
N LEU A 37 26.01 23.65 7.52
CA LEU A 37 27.19 22.86 7.91
C LEU A 37 28.23 22.69 6.79
N LEU A 38 27.98 23.20 5.59
CA LEU A 38 28.89 23.07 4.43
C LEU A 38 29.93 24.18 4.32
N ILE A 39 29.94 25.17 5.23
CA ILE A 39 30.98 26.23 5.28
C ILE A 39 31.59 26.26 6.68
N ALA A 40 32.23 25.20 7.08
CA ALA A 40 33.09 25.20 8.25
C ALA A 40 34.49 24.71 7.86
N GLN A 41 35.40 25.68 7.74
CA GLN A 41 36.86 25.63 7.86
C GLN A 41 37.54 24.28 7.61
N ALA A 42 38.35 24.20 6.58
CA ALA A 42 39.34 23.15 6.42
C ALA A 42 40.18 23.01 7.72
N PRO A 43 40.16 21.85 8.37
CA PRO A 43 41.00 21.64 9.54
C PRO A 43 42.47 21.63 9.12
N ARG A 44 43.29 22.32 9.89
CA ARG A 44 44.73 22.20 9.81
C ARG A 44 45.12 20.73 9.78
N ARG A 45 45.93 20.32 8.78
CA ARG A 45 46.49 18.96 8.69
C ARG A 45 47.28 18.65 9.96
N ALA A 46 46.69 18.04 10.94
CA ALA A 46 47.41 17.24 11.91
C ALA A 46 48.05 16.08 11.15
N SER A 47 49.24 15.68 11.48
CA SER A 47 49.92 14.53 10.90
C SER A 47 49.06 13.30 11.27
N THR A 48 48.29 12.80 10.33
CA THR A 48 47.48 11.55 10.52
C THR A 48 48.42 10.39 10.78
N SER A 49 48.14 9.59 11.79
CA SER A 49 48.93 8.39 12.04
C SER A 49 48.85 7.48 10.80
N PRO A 50 49.87 6.66 10.52
CA PRO A 50 49.80 5.74 9.36
C PRO A 50 48.59 4.79 9.39
N LEU A 51 48.11 4.43 10.56
CA LEU A 51 46.89 3.59 10.72
C LEU A 51 45.62 4.39 10.37
N GLU A 52 45.54 5.66 10.79
CA GLU A 52 44.40 6.51 10.40
C GLU A 52 44.38 6.76 8.88
N ALA A 53 45.59 6.95 8.26
CA ALA A 53 45.70 7.08 6.82
C ALA A 53 45.24 5.83 6.08
N ALA A 54 45.64 4.63 6.56
CA ALA A 54 45.16 3.34 6.00
C ALA A 54 43.66 3.13 6.20
N THR A 55 43.13 3.51 7.36
CA THR A 55 41.66 3.46 7.61
C THR A 55 40.95 4.43 6.68
N ARG A 56 41.46 5.61 6.46
CA ARG A 56 40.89 6.57 5.51
C ARG A 56 40.91 6.02 4.08
N ALA A 57 42.01 5.38 3.65
CA ALA A 57 42.09 4.72 2.34
C ALA A 57 41.03 3.62 2.18
N PHE A 58 40.80 2.83 3.24
CA PHE A 58 39.76 1.83 3.26
C PHE A 58 38.38 2.43 3.08
N ILE A 59 38.02 3.46 3.87
CA ILE A 59 36.73 4.16 3.82
C ILE A 59 36.50 4.78 2.44
N GLU A 60 37.54 5.22 1.76
CA GLU A 60 37.48 5.84 0.43
C GLU A 60 37.65 4.81 -0.71
N GLY A 61 37.70 3.50 -0.43
CA GLY A 61 37.76 2.43 -1.43
C GLY A 61 39.11 2.28 -2.12
N ARG A 62 40.17 2.92 -1.61
CA ARG A 62 41.54 2.82 -2.13
C ARG A 62 42.26 1.62 -1.51
N TYR A 63 41.72 0.41 -1.78
CA TYR A 63 42.12 -0.83 -1.11
C TYR A 63 43.57 -1.22 -1.34
N ASP A 64 44.15 -0.94 -2.52
CA ASP A 64 45.58 -1.19 -2.77
C ASP A 64 46.49 -0.26 -1.98
N GLU A 65 46.02 0.96 -1.67
CA GLU A 65 46.73 1.87 -0.80
C GLU A 65 46.72 1.43 0.67
N VAL A 66 45.64 0.74 1.10
CA VAL A 66 45.60 0.09 2.43
C VAL A 66 46.77 -0.87 2.60
N ASP A 67 47.02 -1.71 1.61
CA ASP A 67 48.14 -2.68 1.63
C ASP A 67 49.47 -1.94 1.75
N THR A 68 49.73 -0.96 0.88
CA THR A 68 50.98 -0.18 0.89
C THR A 68 51.20 0.61 2.19
N LEU A 69 50.14 1.21 2.76
CA LEU A 69 50.26 1.95 4.02
C LEU A 69 50.47 1.03 5.20
N SER A 70 49.87 -0.13 5.17
CA SER A 70 49.99 -1.16 6.22
C SER A 70 51.38 -1.82 6.27
N GLU A 71 52.14 -1.81 5.17
CA GLU A 71 53.53 -2.28 5.15
C GLU A 71 54.46 -1.46 6.06
N LYS A 72 54.09 -0.23 6.35
CA LYS A 72 54.82 0.72 7.23
C LYS A 72 54.47 0.54 8.70
N LEU A 73 53.59 -0.38 9.04
CA LEU A 73 53.05 -0.63 10.37
C LEU A 73 53.49 -2.03 10.86
N ASP A 74 53.33 -2.31 12.17
CA ASP A 74 53.60 -3.61 12.70
C ASP A 74 52.64 -4.64 12.06
N ALA A 75 53.18 -5.51 11.21
CA ALA A 75 52.47 -6.54 10.48
C ALA A 75 51.79 -7.60 11.41
N ARG A 76 52.11 -7.57 12.73
CA ARG A 76 51.52 -8.48 13.75
C ARG A 76 50.47 -7.77 14.60
N ALA A 77 50.29 -6.48 14.48
CA ALA A 77 49.32 -5.71 15.24
C ALA A 77 47.89 -6.11 14.80
N PRO A 78 47.02 -6.55 15.73
CA PRO A 78 45.69 -7.08 15.36
C PRO A 78 44.82 -6.09 14.55
N GLY A 79 44.87 -4.81 14.85
CA GLY A 79 44.12 -3.78 14.13
C GLY A 79 44.61 -3.57 12.69
N VAL A 80 45.91 -3.68 12.43
CA VAL A 80 46.52 -3.59 11.09
C VAL A 80 46.12 -4.79 10.25
N VAL A 81 46.22 -6.01 10.84
CA VAL A 81 45.80 -7.24 10.17
C VAL A 81 44.33 -7.26 9.87
N ALA A 82 43.49 -6.78 10.79
CA ALA A 82 42.04 -6.65 10.59
C ALA A 82 41.73 -5.70 9.44
N LEU A 83 42.37 -4.53 9.33
CA LEU A 83 42.18 -3.58 8.27
C LEU A 83 42.55 -4.12 6.89
N LYS A 84 43.71 -4.83 6.79
CA LYS A 84 44.13 -5.53 5.57
C LYS A 84 43.11 -6.60 5.16
N ALA A 85 42.64 -7.38 6.12
CA ALA A 85 41.62 -8.38 5.86
C ALA A 85 40.31 -7.79 5.38
N ARG A 86 39.85 -6.67 5.99
CA ARG A 86 38.64 -5.94 5.51
C ARG A 86 38.82 -5.49 4.06
N ALA A 87 39.98 -4.97 3.67
CA ALA A 87 40.26 -4.59 2.28
C ALA A 87 40.28 -5.79 1.32
N ALA A 88 40.77 -6.94 1.76
CA ALA A 88 40.71 -8.20 1.01
C ALA A 88 39.27 -8.72 0.88
N ILE A 89 38.51 -8.71 1.97
CA ILE A 89 37.07 -9.09 2.01
C ILE A 89 36.24 -8.22 1.05
N ALA A 90 36.44 -6.89 1.09
CA ALA A 90 35.74 -5.97 0.21
C ALA A 90 35.97 -6.27 -1.29
N ARG A 91 37.09 -6.90 -1.63
CA ARG A 91 37.46 -7.34 -2.99
C ARG A 91 37.15 -8.83 -3.28
N GLY A 92 36.46 -9.53 -2.37
CA GLY A 92 36.15 -10.95 -2.51
C GLY A 92 37.35 -11.90 -2.33
N ARG A 93 38.47 -11.42 -1.82
CA ARG A 93 39.69 -12.22 -1.57
C ARG A 93 39.63 -12.91 -0.20
N TYR A 94 38.60 -13.76 0.02
CA TYR A 94 38.28 -14.31 1.33
C TYR A 94 39.37 -15.28 1.85
N ALA A 95 39.98 -16.10 0.98
CA ALA A 95 41.05 -16.97 1.34
C ALA A 95 42.33 -16.19 1.80
N GLU A 96 42.62 -15.07 1.15
CA GLU A 96 43.71 -14.17 1.55
C GLU A 96 43.42 -13.55 2.92
N ALA A 97 42.21 -13.01 3.13
CA ALA A 97 41.78 -12.48 4.41
C ALA A 97 41.88 -13.52 5.54
N GLU A 98 41.40 -14.74 5.34
CA GLU A 98 41.48 -15.83 6.31
C GLU A 98 42.92 -16.16 6.64
N SER A 99 43.83 -16.22 5.64
CA SER A 99 45.23 -16.58 5.81
C SER A 99 46.00 -15.59 6.71
N VAL A 100 45.68 -14.27 6.62
CA VAL A 100 46.34 -13.27 7.47
C VAL A 100 45.69 -13.13 8.85
N LEU A 101 44.36 -13.35 8.96
CA LEU A 101 43.62 -13.26 10.22
C LEU A 101 43.92 -14.43 11.17
N ARG A 102 43.90 -15.68 10.70
CA ARG A 102 43.95 -16.87 11.51
C ARG A 102 45.19 -16.98 12.44
N PRO A 103 46.43 -16.66 11.99
CA PRO A 103 47.61 -16.71 12.89
C PRO A 103 47.52 -15.66 14.01
N VAL A 104 46.94 -14.49 13.76
CA VAL A 104 46.82 -13.43 14.75
C VAL A 104 45.67 -13.70 15.71
N ALA A 105 44.52 -14.15 15.22
CA ALA A 105 43.36 -14.58 16.02
C ALA A 105 43.73 -15.70 17.00
N THR A 106 44.55 -16.66 16.57
CA THR A 106 45.02 -17.74 17.44
C THR A 106 45.86 -17.22 18.61
N ARG A 107 46.70 -16.23 18.37
CA ARG A 107 47.57 -15.65 19.42
C ARG A 107 46.84 -14.68 20.32
N ALA A 108 45.84 -13.95 19.75
CA ALA A 108 45.08 -12.92 20.41
C ALA A 108 43.56 -13.13 20.18
N PRO A 109 42.93 -14.08 20.86
CA PRO A 109 41.59 -14.56 20.55
C PRO A 109 40.46 -13.55 20.89
N ALA A 110 40.75 -12.44 21.59
CA ALA A 110 39.81 -11.35 21.86
C ALA A 110 40.11 -10.09 21.05
N SER A 111 40.94 -10.19 20.00
CA SER A 111 41.39 -9.07 19.20
C SER A 111 40.45 -8.72 18.05
N GLU A 112 40.70 -7.58 17.41
CA GLU A 112 40.01 -7.15 16.19
C GLU A 112 40.19 -8.15 15.04
N ALA A 113 41.40 -8.73 14.91
CA ALA A 113 41.66 -9.81 13.92
C ALA A 113 40.82 -11.07 14.19
N ALA A 114 40.61 -11.42 15.46
CA ALA A 114 39.75 -12.54 15.82
C ALA A 114 38.26 -12.24 15.51
N LEU A 115 37.82 -11.00 15.74
CA LEU A 115 36.46 -10.58 15.35
C LEU A 115 36.27 -10.71 13.83
N GLU A 116 37.15 -10.13 13.03
CA GLU A 116 37.02 -10.18 11.56
C GLU A 116 37.09 -11.63 11.03
N LEU A 117 37.93 -12.50 11.67
CA LEU A 117 37.94 -13.93 11.33
C LEU A 117 36.57 -14.58 11.63
N GLY A 118 36.01 -14.32 12.81
CA GLY A 118 34.72 -14.93 13.20
C GLY A 118 33.57 -14.47 12.30
N LEU A 119 33.54 -13.21 11.93
CA LEU A 119 32.54 -12.64 10.99
C LEU A 119 32.73 -13.24 9.57
N LEU A 120 33.99 -13.38 9.11
CA LEU A 120 34.26 -14.00 7.81
C LEU A 120 33.87 -15.49 7.82
N GLU A 121 34.22 -16.23 8.88
CA GLU A 121 33.84 -17.63 9.06
C GLU A 121 32.30 -17.78 9.06
N GLN A 122 31.57 -16.87 9.71
CA GLN A 122 30.10 -16.88 9.73
C GLN A 122 29.53 -16.63 8.32
N MET A 123 30.03 -15.63 7.62
CA MET A 123 29.62 -15.32 6.26
C MET A 123 29.85 -16.49 5.31
N LEU A 124 30.95 -17.22 5.47
CA LEU A 124 31.32 -18.41 4.68
C LEU A 124 30.61 -19.69 5.14
N GLY A 125 29.76 -19.65 6.16
CA GLY A 125 29.08 -20.83 6.72
C GLY A 125 30.01 -21.80 7.42
N ARG A 126 31.13 -21.36 7.98
CA ARG A 126 32.12 -22.21 8.67
C ARG A 126 31.70 -22.58 10.09
N ALA A 127 31.81 -23.83 10.45
CA ALA A 127 31.44 -24.34 11.78
C ALA A 127 32.21 -23.70 12.95
N GLY A 128 33.39 -23.13 12.70
CA GLY A 128 34.23 -22.50 13.74
C GLY A 128 33.77 -21.07 14.15
N ALA A 129 32.93 -20.44 13.39
CA ALA A 129 32.51 -19.04 13.56
C ALA A 129 32.02 -18.74 14.99
N THR A 130 31.07 -19.51 15.49
CA THR A 130 30.49 -19.33 16.83
C THR A 130 31.56 -19.38 17.92
N VAL A 131 32.50 -20.34 17.85
CA VAL A 131 33.58 -20.48 18.85
C VAL A 131 34.53 -19.28 18.79
N THR A 132 34.86 -18.80 17.59
CA THR A 132 35.71 -17.64 17.40
C THR A 132 35.01 -16.38 17.97
N LEU A 133 33.76 -16.17 17.67
CA LEU A 133 32.99 -15.02 18.14
C LEU A 133 32.74 -15.05 19.66
N GLU A 134 32.46 -16.21 20.25
CA GLU A 134 32.32 -16.34 21.71
C GLU A 134 33.59 -15.94 22.47
N ARG A 135 34.78 -16.26 21.94
CA ARG A 135 36.04 -15.82 22.53
C ARG A 135 36.23 -14.31 22.47
N VAL A 136 35.75 -13.67 21.40
CA VAL A 136 35.79 -12.20 21.28
C VAL A 136 34.76 -11.54 22.21
N ALA A 137 33.62 -12.14 22.40
CA ALA A 137 32.53 -11.64 23.25
C ALA A 137 32.83 -11.77 24.76
N ALA A 138 33.58 -12.81 25.17
CA ALA A 138 33.82 -13.16 26.57
C ALA A 138 34.37 -12.01 27.47
N PRO A 139 35.22 -11.07 27.00
CA PRO A 139 35.70 -9.94 27.80
C PRO A 139 34.69 -8.84 28.05
N ALA A 140 33.50 -8.82 27.41
CA ALA A 140 32.54 -7.70 27.40
C ALA A 140 32.21 -7.14 28.80
N GLN A 141 32.07 -8.02 29.82
CA GLN A 141 31.75 -7.60 31.19
C GLN A 141 32.93 -6.97 31.95
N ARG A 142 34.15 -7.12 31.46
CA ARG A 142 35.40 -6.62 32.08
C ARG A 142 36.04 -5.52 31.25
N ALA A 143 35.56 -5.28 30.04
CA ALA A 143 36.12 -4.27 29.16
C ALA A 143 35.78 -2.86 29.67
N ALA A 144 36.77 -1.96 29.66
CA ALA A 144 36.64 -0.57 30.05
C ALA A 144 36.93 0.39 28.89
N GLN A 145 37.69 -0.10 27.89
CA GLN A 145 38.00 0.73 26.70
C GLN A 145 36.87 0.67 25.68
N ALA A 146 36.61 1.78 25.04
CA ALA A 146 35.51 1.91 24.06
C ALA A 146 35.63 0.92 22.89
N ASP A 147 36.85 0.73 22.37
CA ASP A 147 37.13 -0.20 21.27
C ASP A 147 36.88 -1.67 21.66
N ASP A 148 37.27 -2.05 22.92
CA ASP A 148 37.03 -3.40 23.41
C ASP A 148 35.53 -3.69 23.61
N LEU A 149 34.80 -2.71 24.12
CA LEU A 149 33.33 -2.79 24.27
C LEU A 149 32.64 -2.88 22.92
N ALA A 150 33.01 -2.06 21.93
CA ALA A 150 32.46 -2.07 20.59
C ALA A 150 32.75 -3.40 19.86
N ARG A 151 34.00 -3.90 20.00
CA ARG A 151 34.41 -5.19 19.45
C ARG A 151 33.58 -6.35 20.03
N SER A 152 33.44 -6.37 21.35
CA SER A 152 32.58 -7.35 22.01
C SER A 152 31.12 -7.19 21.59
N GLY A 153 30.62 -5.95 21.44
CA GLY A 153 29.28 -5.66 20.92
C GLY A 153 29.03 -6.24 19.52
N ARG A 154 30.00 -6.09 18.60
CA ARG A 154 29.94 -6.68 17.26
C ARG A 154 29.89 -8.21 17.29
N ALA A 155 30.69 -8.84 18.15
CA ALA A 155 30.67 -10.28 18.32
C ALA A 155 29.37 -10.78 18.93
N LEU A 156 28.85 -10.09 19.95
CA LEU A 156 27.57 -10.41 20.60
C LEU A 156 26.38 -10.26 19.63
N ARG A 157 26.39 -9.22 18.78
CA ARG A 157 25.39 -9.03 17.71
C ARG A 157 25.42 -10.22 16.74
N ALA A 158 26.61 -10.60 16.27
CA ALA A 158 26.79 -11.73 15.35
C ALA A 158 26.34 -13.07 15.95
N LEU A 159 26.43 -13.21 17.28
CA LEU A 159 25.93 -14.36 18.05
C LEU A 159 24.43 -14.31 18.37
N GLY A 160 23.71 -13.26 17.95
CA GLY A 160 22.28 -13.07 18.27
C GLY A 160 22.01 -12.65 19.73
N ARG A 161 23.05 -12.29 20.52
CA ARG A 161 22.95 -11.90 21.93
C ARG A 161 22.68 -10.39 22.06
N PHE A 162 21.55 -9.96 21.51
CA PHE A 162 21.25 -8.54 21.29
C PHE A 162 21.15 -7.66 22.54
N GLN A 163 20.66 -8.20 23.67
CA GLN A 163 20.63 -7.42 24.93
C GLN A 163 22.04 -7.14 25.46
N GLU A 164 22.93 -8.08 25.36
CA GLU A 164 24.31 -7.93 25.77
C GLU A 164 25.06 -7.02 24.79
N ALA A 165 24.81 -7.18 23.47
CA ALA A 165 25.34 -6.28 22.46
C ALA A 165 24.90 -4.83 22.69
N LYS A 166 23.60 -4.61 22.98
CA LYS A 166 23.04 -3.31 23.34
C LYS A 166 23.76 -2.69 24.53
N ALA A 167 24.00 -3.47 25.60
CA ALA A 167 24.71 -2.98 26.77
C ALA A 167 26.15 -2.59 26.42
N ALA A 168 26.85 -3.42 25.63
CA ALA A 168 28.21 -3.17 25.19
C ALA A 168 28.35 -1.90 24.32
N TYR A 169 27.47 -1.75 23.31
CA TYR A 169 27.46 -0.55 22.46
C TYR A 169 27.10 0.73 23.22
N ASN A 170 26.13 0.71 24.14
CA ASN A 170 25.79 1.85 24.96
C ASN A 170 26.97 2.26 25.84
N ALA A 171 27.71 1.31 26.40
CA ALA A 171 28.92 1.59 27.16
C ALA A 171 30.04 2.13 26.26
N ALA A 172 30.23 1.57 25.06
CA ALA A 172 31.22 2.04 24.09
C ALA A 172 30.95 3.47 23.61
N SER A 173 29.73 3.79 23.23
CA SER A 173 29.33 5.15 22.80
C SER A 173 29.49 6.17 23.93
N LYS A 174 29.20 5.80 25.20
CA LYS A 174 29.46 6.67 26.35
C LYS A 174 30.95 6.89 26.62
N ALA A 175 31.79 5.88 26.40
CA ALA A 175 33.22 5.97 26.60
C ALA A 175 33.94 6.77 25.49
N ALA A 176 33.42 6.73 24.25
CA ALA A 176 33.93 7.48 23.09
C ALA A 176 32.76 8.12 22.29
N PRO A 177 32.16 9.21 22.80
CA PRO A 177 31.00 9.83 22.16
C PRO A 177 31.34 10.32 20.74
N GLY A 178 30.54 9.95 19.76
CA GLY A 178 30.69 10.37 18.37
C GLY A 178 31.82 9.66 17.61
N ASP A 179 32.43 8.58 18.16
CA ASP A 179 33.35 7.77 17.38
C ASP A 179 32.61 7.15 16.19
N ALA A 180 33.10 7.41 14.98
CA ALA A 180 32.36 7.06 13.75
C ALA A 180 32.16 5.58 13.57
N ALA A 181 33.12 4.74 13.96
CA ALA A 181 33.01 3.30 13.84
C ALA A 181 32.04 2.71 14.88
N ILE A 182 32.13 3.19 16.12
CA ILE A 182 31.27 2.77 17.24
C ILE A 182 29.80 3.15 16.97
N GLU A 183 29.57 4.42 16.62
CA GLU A 183 28.22 4.93 16.32
C GLU A 183 27.61 4.23 15.11
N THR A 184 28.42 3.93 14.07
CA THR A 184 27.94 3.15 12.93
C THR A 184 27.52 1.76 13.33
N ALA A 185 28.35 1.00 14.04
CA ALA A 185 28.04 -0.36 14.47
C ALA A 185 26.80 -0.40 15.42
N TRP A 186 26.68 0.61 16.28
CA TRP A 186 25.50 0.80 17.14
C TRP A 186 24.24 1.09 16.31
N GLY A 187 24.32 2.02 15.34
CA GLY A 187 23.22 2.36 14.43
C GLY A 187 22.76 1.17 13.58
N GLU A 188 23.70 0.36 13.08
CA GLU A 188 23.36 -0.86 12.33
C GLU A 188 22.57 -1.88 13.16
N MET A 189 22.94 -2.09 14.43
CA MET A 189 22.23 -2.98 15.32
C MET A 189 20.82 -2.45 15.64
N LEU A 190 20.68 -1.14 15.85
CA LEU A 190 19.38 -0.50 16.11
C LEU A 190 18.47 -0.59 14.87
N LEU A 191 19.01 -0.42 13.68
CA LEU A 191 18.28 -0.55 12.42
C LEU A 191 17.80 -2.00 12.23
N GLU A 192 18.64 -2.97 12.46
CA GLU A 192 18.30 -4.41 12.41
C GLU A 192 17.15 -4.77 13.36
N LYS A 193 17.00 -4.06 14.47
CA LYS A 193 15.92 -4.25 15.46
C LYS A 193 14.78 -3.23 15.30
N TYR A 194 14.54 -2.73 14.10
CA TYR A 194 13.47 -1.80 13.74
C TYR A 194 13.43 -0.48 14.54
N ASN A 195 14.51 -0.13 15.21
CA ASN A 195 14.60 1.16 15.93
C ASN A 195 15.23 2.24 15.04
N LYS A 196 14.55 2.55 13.94
CA LYS A 196 14.98 3.51 12.92
C LYS A 196 15.33 4.90 13.48
N PRO A 197 14.52 5.51 14.39
CA PRO A 197 14.86 6.85 14.92
C PRO A 197 16.18 6.90 15.67
N GLU A 198 16.46 5.89 16.50
CA GLU A 198 17.73 5.84 17.25
C GLU A 198 18.90 5.43 16.34
N ALA A 199 18.67 4.54 15.36
CA ALA A 199 19.66 4.21 14.35
C ALA A 199 20.11 5.45 13.58
N LEU A 200 19.17 6.28 13.12
CA LEU A 200 19.47 7.51 12.38
C LEU A 200 20.27 8.51 13.24
N LYS A 201 19.97 8.63 14.54
CA LYS A 201 20.76 9.48 15.46
C LYS A 201 22.19 9.00 15.57
N SER A 202 22.43 7.70 15.70
CA SER A 202 23.78 7.14 15.77
C SER A 202 24.55 7.37 14.47
N PHE A 203 23.93 7.13 13.31
CA PHE A 203 24.58 7.44 12.03
C PHE A 203 24.87 8.94 11.87
N GLN A 204 23.98 9.81 12.31
CA GLN A 204 24.20 11.26 12.31
C GLN A 204 25.37 11.66 13.24
N ALA A 205 25.49 11.06 14.42
CA ALA A 205 26.62 11.29 15.32
C ALA A 205 27.95 10.88 14.67
N ALA A 206 27.98 9.72 13.97
CA ALA A 206 29.15 9.30 13.20
C ALA A 206 29.50 10.33 12.10
N LEU A 207 28.50 10.81 11.36
CA LEU A 207 28.68 11.78 10.25
C LEU A 207 29.03 13.20 10.73
N GLN A 208 28.63 13.58 11.93
CA GLN A 208 29.08 14.83 12.55
C GLN A 208 30.59 14.81 12.83
N ARG A 209 31.12 13.64 13.23
CA ARG A 209 32.53 13.43 13.46
C ARG A 209 33.34 13.34 12.18
N ASP A 210 32.80 12.55 11.22
CA ASP A 210 33.41 12.36 9.90
C ASP A 210 32.34 12.36 8.78
N PRO A 211 32.11 13.49 8.11
CA PRO A 211 31.11 13.59 7.02
C PRO A 211 31.40 12.69 5.80
N ARG A 212 32.59 12.09 5.73
CA ARG A 212 33.00 11.17 4.65
C ARG A 212 33.01 9.70 5.08
N TRP A 213 32.43 9.38 6.23
CA TRP A 213 32.35 8.01 6.75
C TRP A 213 31.28 7.22 5.97
N THR A 214 31.74 6.51 4.91
CA THR A 214 30.81 5.83 3.96
C THR A 214 29.91 4.78 4.61
N PRO A 215 30.29 4.00 5.66
CA PRO A 215 29.37 3.08 6.30
C PRO A 215 28.18 3.78 6.98
N ALA A 216 28.39 4.95 7.62
CA ALA A 216 27.29 5.70 8.24
C ALA A 216 26.41 6.39 7.20
N LEU A 217 26.93 6.78 6.03
CA LEU A 217 26.13 7.26 4.91
C LEU A 217 25.20 6.16 4.43
N LEU A 218 25.72 4.94 4.22
CA LEU A 218 24.90 3.81 3.80
C LEU A 218 23.87 3.41 4.87
N GLY A 219 24.26 3.39 6.15
CA GLY A 219 23.35 3.15 7.28
C GLY A 219 22.21 4.17 7.33
N SER A 220 22.51 5.46 7.11
CA SER A 220 21.50 6.52 7.00
C SER A 220 20.59 6.32 5.79
N ALA A 221 21.14 5.93 4.64
CA ALA A 221 20.37 5.64 3.44
C ALA A 221 19.38 4.47 3.66
N ARG A 222 19.86 3.36 4.24
CA ARG A 222 19.00 2.20 4.59
C ARG A 222 17.89 2.58 5.58
N THR A 223 18.18 3.48 6.53
CA THR A 223 17.17 3.93 7.49
C THR A 223 16.06 4.76 6.83
N LEU A 224 16.40 5.53 5.80
CA LEU A 224 15.47 6.43 5.09
C LEU A 224 14.73 5.75 3.94
N ALA A 225 15.09 4.52 3.56
CA ALA A 225 14.64 3.88 2.33
C ALA A 225 13.11 3.81 2.20
N ASP A 226 12.39 3.47 3.28
CA ASP A 226 10.94 3.30 3.23
C ASP A 226 10.18 4.65 3.33
N GLU A 227 10.73 5.62 4.08
CA GLU A 227 10.05 6.89 4.36
C GLU A 227 10.35 7.97 3.31
N ASN A 228 11.56 7.96 2.78
CA ASN A 228 12.03 8.95 1.81
C ASN A 228 13.04 8.34 0.83
N PRO A 229 12.59 7.48 -0.10
CA PRO A 229 13.48 6.83 -1.08
C PRO A 229 14.36 7.79 -1.88
N PRO A 230 13.89 8.97 -2.35
CA PRO A 230 14.76 9.91 -3.07
C PRO A 230 15.94 10.41 -2.24
N GLN A 231 15.72 10.67 -0.95
CA GLN A 231 16.78 11.07 -0.04
C GLN A 231 17.74 9.92 0.27
N ALA A 232 17.21 8.70 0.46
CA ALA A 232 17.99 7.49 0.66
C ALA A 232 18.95 7.25 -0.51
N ILE A 233 18.45 7.33 -1.75
CA ILE A 233 19.23 7.20 -2.99
C ILE A 233 20.31 8.30 -3.07
N ALA A 234 19.97 9.55 -2.76
CA ALA A 234 20.93 10.65 -2.77
C ALA A 234 22.07 10.44 -1.77
N VAL A 235 21.76 9.96 -0.56
CA VAL A 235 22.77 9.67 0.47
C VAL A 235 23.65 8.48 0.08
N ALA A 236 23.09 7.42 -0.50
CA ALA A 236 23.86 6.28 -0.99
C ALA A 236 24.75 6.65 -2.18
N LYS A 237 24.28 7.48 -3.12
CA LYS A 237 25.10 8.03 -4.22
C LYS A 237 26.28 8.85 -3.68
N ARG A 238 26.07 9.65 -2.64
CA ARG A 238 27.17 10.36 -1.96
C ARG A 238 28.19 9.41 -1.36
N ALA A 239 27.77 8.25 -0.82
CA ALA A 239 28.73 7.24 -0.37
C ALA A 239 29.59 6.72 -1.52
N LEU A 240 29.02 6.51 -2.72
CA LEU A 240 29.73 6.08 -3.92
C LEU A 240 30.64 7.18 -4.53
N GLU A 241 30.29 8.46 -4.39
CA GLU A 241 31.19 9.57 -4.76
C GLU A 241 32.48 9.56 -3.93
N ILE A 242 32.41 9.11 -2.67
CA ILE A 242 33.54 9.00 -1.78
C ILE A 242 34.29 7.68 -1.99
N ASN A 243 33.55 6.59 -2.12
CA ASN A 243 34.06 5.24 -2.34
C ASN A 243 33.36 4.59 -3.54
N PRO A 244 33.89 4.77 -4.77
CA PRO A 244 33.31 4.16 -5.97
C PRO A 244 33.30 2.62 -5.96
N SER A 245 34.15 2.00 -5.12
CA SER A 245 34.29 0.56 -4.95
C SER A 245 33.43 0.01 -3.80
N TYR A 246 32.45 0.77 -3.28
CA TYR A 246 31.63 0.35 -2.15
C TYR A 246 30.51 -0.59 -2.60
N VAL A 247 30.77 -1.89 -2.58
CA VAL A 247 29.86 -2.95 -3.04
C VAL A 247 28.48 -2.84 -2.39
N ASP A 248 28.41 -2.70 -1.06
CA ASP A 248 27.15 -2.65 -0.32
C ASP A 248 26.26 -1.46 -0.73
N ALA A 249 26.88 -0.32 -1.09
CA ALA A 249 26.15 0.85 -1.59
C ALA A 249 25.62 0.64 -3.03
N GLN A 250 26.39 -0.08 -3.87
CA GLN A 250 25.96 -0.46 -5.21
C GLN A 250 24.77 -1.43 -5.13
N VAL A 251 24.85 -2.45 -4.27
CA VAL A 251 23.75 -3.40 -4.03
C VAL A 251 22.51 -2.71 -3.45
N PHE A 252 22.69 -1.78 -2.50
CA PHE A 252 21.58 -0.99 -1.97
C PHE A 252 20.90 -0.17 -3.06
N LEU A 253 21.66 0.53 -3.92
CA LEU A 253 21.09 1.29 -5.02
C LEU A 253 20.41 0.37 -6.05
N ALA A 254 20.95 -0.84 -6.27
CA ALA A 254 20.30 -1.83 -7.11
C ALA A 254 18.94 -2.27 -6.53
N SER A 255 18.85 -2.50 -5.22
CA SER A 255 17.56 -2.83 -4.59
C SER A 255 16.54 -1.70 -4.74
N GLN A 256 16.97 -0.44 -4.61
CA GLN A 256 16.11 0.72 -4.83
C GLN A 256 15.66 0.86 -6.31
N ALA A 257 16.52 0.51 -7.25
CA ALA A 257 16.17 0.47 -8.66
C ALA A 257 15.16 -0.66 -8.96
N VAL A 258 15.30 -1.83 -8.31
CA VAL A 258 14.29 -2.91 -8.37
C VAL A 258 12.93 -2.44 -7.82
N ASP A 259 12.93 -1.73 -6.68
CA ASP A 259 11.70 -1.20 -6.08
C ASP A 259 10.99 -0.17 -6.99
N ALA A 260 11.76 0.55 -7.82
CA ALA A 260 11.27 1.47 -8.84
C ALA A 260 10.96 0.81 -10.20
N ASP A 261 11.07 -0.52 -10.33
CA ASP A 261 10.95 -1.32 -11.56
C ASP A 261 12.00 -0.98 -12.65
N HIS A 262 13.14 -0.38 -12.26
CA HIS A 262 14.27 -0.07 -13.14
C HIS A 262 15.26 -1.24 -13.19
N ARG A 263 14.85 -2.38 -13.74
CA ARG A 263 15.60 -3.65 -13.69
C ARG A 263 16.95 -3.59 -14.38
N ASP A 264 17.05 -2.87 -15.49
CA ASP A 264 18.32 -2.70 -16.23
C ASP A 264 19.35 -1.88 -15.43
N GLU A 265 18.92 -0.81 -14.75
CA GLU A 265 19.77 -0.03 -13.85
C GLU A 265 20.23 -0.88 -12.66
N ALA A 266 19.33 -1.66 -12.08
CA ALA A 266 19.66 -2.59 -10.99
C ALA A 266 20.74 -3.59 -11.43
N ARG A 267 20.58 -4.23 -12.59
CA ARG A 267 21.53 -5.19 -13.14
C ARG A 267 22.89 -4.55 -13.36
N GLN A 268 22.95 -3.35 -13.94
CA GLN A 268 24.21 -2.61 -14.15
C GLN A 268 24.94 -2.29 -12.82
N LEU A 269 24.19 -1.95 -11.77
CA LEU A 269 24.77 -1.68 -10.45
C LEU A 269 25.32 -2.96 -9.81
N LEU A 270 24.61 -4.09 -9.93
CA LEU A 270 25.08 -5.40 -9.45
C LEU A 270 26.30 -5.88 -10.21
N GLU A 271 26.35 -5.72 -11.52
CA GLU A 271 27.53 -6.05 -12.34
C GLU A 271 28.75 -5.22 -11.92
N LYS A 272 28.57 -3.90 -11.65
CA LYS A 272 29.64 -3.06 -11.10
C LYS A 272 30.10 -3.56 -9.74
N ALA A 273 29.19 -3.99 -8.87
CA ALA A 273 29.53 -4.59 -7.58
C ALA A 273 30.40 -5.85 -7.75
N LEU A 274 30.06 -6.70 -8.71
CA LEU A 274 30.79 -7.94 -9.02
C LEU A 274 32.15 -7.69 -9.71
N VAL A 275 32.37 -6.55 -10.37
CA VAL A 275 33.69 -6.14 -10.83
C VAL A 275 34.63 -5.91 -9.65
N VAL A 276 34.12 -5.36 -8.54
CA VAL A 276 34.92 -5.11 -7.31
C VAL A 276 35.05 -6.39 -6.49
N ASN A 277 33.95 -7.09 -6.27
CA ASN A 277 33.88 -8.31 -5.49
C ASN A 277 33.14 -9.40 -6.26
N PRO A 278 33.84 -10.23 -7.06
CA PRO A 278 33.23 -11.31 -7.84
C PRO A 278 32.53 -12.40 -7.01
N SER A 279 32.71 -12.39 -5.70
CA SER A 279 32.14 -13.35 -4.75
C SER A 279 31.09 -12.71 -3.83
N SER A 280 30.55 -11.54 -4.20
CA SER A 280 29.54 -10.86 -3.39
C SER A 280 28.24 -11.66 -3.33
N LEU A 281 27.95 -12.21 -2.15
CA LEU A 281 26.76 -13.02 -1.90
C LEU A 281 25.48 -12.27 -2.20
N GLU A 282 25.39 -11.01 -1.74
CA GLU A 282 24.22 -10.15 -1.92
C GLU A 282 24.00 -9.76 -3.40
N ALA A 283 25.10 -9.47 -4.14
CA ALA A 283 24.98 -9.15 -5.55
C ALA A 283 24.48 -10.34 -6.36
N HIS A 284 25.00 -11.57 -6.08
CA HIS A 284 24.49 -12.79 -6.70
C HIS A 284 23.04 -13.10 -6.31
N ALA A 285 22.64 -12.82 -5.05
CA ALA A 285 21.26 -13.02 -4.61
C ALA A 285 20.27 -12.10 -5.36
N TRP A 286 20.62 -10.83 -5.56
CA TRP A 286 19.77 -9.90 -6.32
C TRP A 286 19.75 -10.22 -7.83
N LEU A 287 20.88 -10.63 -8.42
CA LEU A 287 20.88 -11.09 -9.83
C LEU A 287 20.01 -12.34 -9.98
N ALA A 288 20.15 -13.31 -9.07
CA ALA A 288 19.28 -14.49 -9.05
C ALA A 288 17.80 -14.10 -8.92
N ALA A 289 17.46 -13.15 -8.05
CA ALA A 289 16.09 -12.70 -7.90
C ALA A 289 15.53 -12.05 -9.18
N LEU A 290 16.32 -11.22 -9.87
CA LEU A 290 15.95 -10.64 -11.15
C LEU A 290 15.77 -11.71 -12.24
N ASP A 291 16.70 -12.65 -12.35
CA ASP A 291 16.60 -13.74 -13.33
C ASP A 291 15.39 -14.65 -13.07
N TYR A 292 15.04 -14.86 -11.79
CA TYR A 292 13.86 -15.62 -11.41
C TYR A 292 12.54 -14.96 -11.86
N VAL A 293 12.37 -13.66 -11.62
CA VAL A 293 11.13 -12.97 -12.01
C VAL A 293 11.04 -12.71 -13.51
N GLU A 294 12.17 -12.75 -14.21
CA GLU A 294 12.27 -12.70 -15.66
C GLU A 294 12.14 -14.08 -16.33
N ASP A 295 11.82 -15.14 -15.56
CA ASP A 295 11.70 -16.54 -16.00
C ASP A 295 12.95 -17.09 -16.72
N LYS A 296 14.13 -16.58 -16.35
CA LYS A 296 15.45 -17.04 -16.81
C LYS A 296 16.02 -18.14 -15.89
N GLU A 297 15.38 -19.30 -15.87
CA GLU A 297 15.67 -20.37 -14.91
C GLU A 297 17.14 -20.79 -14.90
N LYS A 298 17.80 -20.87 -16.07
CA LYS A 298 19.21 -21.27 -16.14
C LYS A 298 20.15 -20.24 -15.52
N ASP A 299 19.87 -18.96 -15.72
CA ASP A 299 20.67 -17.87 -15.18
C ASP A 299 20.44 -17.77 -13.66
N PHE A 300 19.18 -17.90 -13.21
CA PHE A 300 18.85 -18.01 -11.80
C PHE A 300 19.64 -19.12 -11.09
N GLU A 301 19.62 -20.36 -11.58
CA GLU A 301 20.35 -21.46 -10.97
C GLU A 301 21.89 -21.27 -11.06
N ALA A 302 22.38 -20.58 -12.09
CA ALA A 302 23.80 -20.24 -12.18
C ALA A 302 24.22 -19.21 -11.11
N GLU A 303 23.44 -18.18 -10.86
CA GLU A 303 23.71 -17.19 -9.81
C GLU A 303 23.59 -17.82 -8.41
N VAL A 304 22.57 -18.66 -8.18
CA VAL A 304 22.44 -19.45 -6.96
C VAL A 304 23.69 -20.33 -6.72
N ALA A 305 24.17 -21.02 -7.75
CA ALA A 305 25.36 -21.88 -7.63
C ALA A 305 26.62 -21.07 -7.28
N LYS A 306 26.78 -19.85 -7.80
CA LYS A 306 27.90 -18.97 -7.45
C LYS A 306 27.83 -18.55 -5.98
N ALA A 307 26.66 -18.15 -5.48
CA ALA A 307 26.47 -17.78 -4.07
C ALA A 307 26.74 -18.98 -3.14
N LEU A 308 26.20 -20.17 -3.45
CA LEU A 308 26.38 -21.37 -2.65
C LEU A 308 27.77 -21.94 -2.72
N ALA A 309 28.54 -21.68 -3.76
CA ALA A 309 29.98 -22.03 -3.84
C ALA A 309 30.80 -21.20 -2.82
N VAL A 310 30.40 -19.96 -2.55
CA VAL A 310 31.04 -19.12 -1.52
C VAL A 310 30.55 -19.50 -0.12
N SER A 311 29.26 -19.63 0.09
CA SER A 311 28.65 -20.00 1.37
C SER A 311 27.55 -21.05 1.16
N PRO A 312 27.84 -22.35 1.46
CA PRO A 312 26.89 -23.46 1.22
C PRO A 312 25.57 -23.36 1.98
N SER A 313 25.52 -22.55 3.04
CA SER A 313 24.31 -22.32 3.85
C SER A 313 23.67 -20.94 3.60
N TYR A 314 23.96 -20.28 2.47
CA TYR A 314 23.43 -18.95 2.17
C TYR A 314 21.98 -19.03 1.66
N GLY A 315 21.01 -19.18 2.59
CA GLY A 315 19.59 -19.26 2.29
C GLY A 315 19.00 -17.94 1.75
N GLU A 316 19.67 -16.82 2.02
CA GLU A 316 19.28 -15.47 1.58
C GLU A 316 19.08 -15.37 0.06
N VAL A 317 19.83 -16.13 -0.74
CA VAL A 317 19.66 -16.17 -2.21
C VAL A 317 18.24 -16.58 -2.62
N TYR A 318 17.61 -17.49 -1.90
CA TYR A 318 16.22 -17.87 -2.14
C TYR A 318 15.23 -16.93 -1.44
N ARG A 319 15.60 -16.35 -0.29
CA ARG A 319 14.73 -15.40 0.42
C ARG A 319 14.48 -14.15 -0.41
N VAL A 320 15.54 -13.53 -0.95
CA VAL A 320 15.46 -12.34 -1.80
C VAL A 320 14.65 -12.63 -3.07
N ALA A 321 14.88 -13.79 -3.71
CA ALA A 321 14.10 -14.21 -4.87
C ALA A 321 12.61 -14.42 -4.52
N GLY A 322 12.30 -14.99 -3.35
CA GLY A 322 10.93 -15.17 -2.85
C GLY A 322 10.21 -13.86 -2.57
N GLU A 323 10.91 -12.90 -1.98
CA GLU A 323 10.37 -11.58 -1.72
C GLU A 323 10.07 -10.82 -3.02
N LEU A 324 10.99 -10.85 -3.99
CA LEU A 324 10.76 -10.22 -5.29
C LEU A 324 9.66 -10.93 -6.09
N ALA A 325 9.56 -12.25 -6.02
CA ALA A 325 8.47 -13.03 -6.60
C ALA A 325 7.12 -12.59 -6.02
N ALA A 326 7.01 -12.45 -4.69
CA ALA A 326 5.78 -11.99 -4.03
C ALA A 326 5.38 -10.56 -4.45
N ARG A 327 6.33 -9.65 -4.65
CA ARG A 327 6.09 -8.30 -5.16
C ARG A 327 5.56 -8.30 -6.62
N ASN A 328 5.86 -9.37 -7.37
CA ASN A 328 5.40 -9.59 -8.74
C ASN A 328 4.20 -10.55 -8.82
N TYR A 329 3.36 -10.61 -7.79
CA TYR A 329 2.16 -11.46 -7.67
C TYR A 329 2.42 -12.98 -7.67
N ARG A 330 3.68 -13.45 -7.67
CA ARG A 330 4.06 -14.87 -7.73
C ARG A 330 4.06 -15.49 -6.32
N PHE A 331 2.90 -15.46 -5.65
CA PHE A 331 2.77 -15.78 -4.22
C PHE A 331 3.03 -17.26 -3.91
N ASP A 332 2.55 -18.17 -4.74
CA ASP A 332 2.79 -19.61 -4.53
C ASP A 332 4.28 -19.93 -4.70
N GLU A 333 4.95 -19.29 -5.64
CA GLU A 333 6.39 -19.45 -5.88
C GLU A 333 7.23 -18.86 -4.73
N ALA A 334 6.78 -17.75 -4.13
CA ALA A 334 7.41 -17.16 -2.96
C ALA A 334 7.42 -18.14 -1.75
N VAL A 335 6.32 -18.88 -1.54
CA VAL A 335 6.28 -19.94 -0.51
C VAL A 335 7.31 -21.04 -0.80
N VAL A 336 7.43 -21.46 -2.06
CA VAL A 336 8.41 -22.49 -2.46
C VAL A 336 9.83 -22.00 -2.21
N LEU A 337 10.15 -20.77 -2.61
CA LEU A 337 11.47 -20.17 -2.41
C LEU A 337 11.81 -19.99 -0.93
N ALA A 338 10.88 -19.51 -0.11
CA ALA A 338 11.09 -19.42 1.34
C ALA A 338 11.34 -20.79 1.98
N ARG A 339 10.65 -21.86 1.54
CA ARG A 339 10.92 -23.21 1.98
C ARG A 339 12.29 -23.71 1.52
N ARG A 340 12.73 -23.38 0.30
CA ARG A 340 14.11 -23.69 -0.17
C ARG A 340 15.14 -22.96 0.72
N ALA A 341 14.92 -21.69 1.06
CA ALA A 341 15.79 -20.97 1.99
C ALA A 341 15.92 -21.69 3.34
N LEU A 342 14.80 -22.17 3.92
CA LEU A 342 14.79 -22.91 5.18
C LEU A 342 15.48 -24.29 5.11
N THR A 343 15.65 -24.89 3.93
CA THR A 343 16.48 -26.11 3.83
C THR A 343 17.96 -25.84 4.10
N LEU A 344 18.42 -24.60 3.83
CA LEU A 344 19.79 -24.16 4.06
C LEU A 344 19.94 -23.51 5.45
N THR A 345 18.94 -22.80 5.92
CA THR A 345 18.95 -22.07 7.19
C THR A 345 17.69 -22.38 8.02
N PRO A 346 17.55 -23.58 8.61
CA PRO A 346 16.31 -24.06 9.26
C PRO A 346 15.85 -23.23 10.47
N SER A 347 16.75 -22.43 11.03
CA SER A 347 16.51 -21.61 12.23
C SER A 347 16.70 -20.12 11.97
N ASP A 348 16.57 -19.67 10.71
CA ASP A 348 16.62 -18.26 10.38
C ASP A 348 15.26 -17.61 10.70
N PRO A 349 15.21 -16.66 11.66
CA PRO A 349 13.95 -16.05 12.05
C PRO A 349 13.36 -15.15 10.96
N HIS A 350 14.18 -14.54 10.09
CA HIS A 350 13.70 -13.69 8.99
C HIS A 350 13.04 -14.52 7.91
N VAL A 351 13.67 -15.63 7.49
CA VAL A 351 13.08 -16.55 6.50
C VAL A 351 11.77 -17.16 7.01
N LEU A 352 11.67 -17.46 8.31
CA LEU A 352 10.43 -17.96 8.92
C LEU A 352 9.33 -16.88 8.94
N ALA A 353 9.68 -15.64 9.22
CA ALA A 353 8.72 -14.53 9.17
C ALA A 353 8.19 -14.30 7.76
N ASP A 354 9.08 -14.29 6.75
CA ASP A 354 8.71 -14.14 5.34
C ASP A 354 7.85 -15.32 4.87
N LEU A 355 8.22 -16.55 5.24
CA LEU A 355 7.36 -17.71 4.97
C LEU A 355 5.98 -17.56 5.57
N GLY A 356 5.87 -17.07 6.81
CA GLY A 356 4.59 -16.81 7.46
C GLY A 356 3.74 -15.81 6.67
N MET A 357 4.34 -14.71 6.21
CA MET A 357 3.66 -13.71 5.38
C MET A 357 3.21 -14.30 4.03
N HIS A 358 4.07 -15.08 3.36
CA HIS A 358 3.72 -15.70 2.08
C HIS A 358 2.60 -16.73 2.24
N LEU A 359 2.60 -17.51 3.34
CA LEU A 359 1.53 -18.45 3.66
C LEU A 359 0.20 -17.74 3.93
N LEU A 360 0.20 -16.59 4.62
CA LEU A 360 -1.00 -15.75 4.77
C LEU A 360 -1.55 -15.30 3.42
N ARG A 361 -0.68 -14.88 2.49
CA ARG A 361 -1.07 -14.46 1.13
C ARG A 361 -1.66 -15.60 0.31
N THR A 362 -1.24 -16.84 0.56
CA THR A 362 -1.80 -18.02 -0.13
C THR A 362 -2.95 -18.69 0.62
N GLY A 363 -3.32 -18.20 1.82
CA GLY A 363 -4.46 -18.67 2.61
C GLY A 363 -4.16 -19.83 3.55
N ASP A 364 -2.90 -20.19 3.75
CA ASP A 364 -2.46 -21.19 4.77
C ASP A 364 -2.18 -20.48 6.11
N GLU A 365 -3.26 -20.09 6.80
CA GLU A 365 -3.16 -19.39 8.08
C GLU A 365 -2.56 -20.24 9.20
N PRO A 366 -2.90 -21.55 9.36
CA PRO A 366 -2.25 -22.39 10.36
C PRO A 366 -0.74 -22.53 10.15
N GLY A 367 -0.30 -22.70 8.91
CA GLY A 367 1.12 -22.75 8.55
C GLY A 367 1.80 -21.40 8.79
N ALA A 368 1.13 -20.30 8.49
CA ALA A 368 1.65 -18.95 8.75
C ALA A 368 1.85 -18.70 10.25
N ARG A 369 0.85 -19.02 11.07
CA ARG A 369 0.93 -18.89 12.54
C ARG A 369 2.12 -19.66 13.09
N ALA A 370 2.24 -20.93 12.73
CA ALA A 370 3.35 -21.77 13.18
C ALA A 370 4.74 -21.22 12.78
N ALA A 371 4.87 -20.70 11.56
CA ALA A 371 6.12 -20.10 11.10
C ALA A 371 6.45 -18.80 11.84
N ILE A 372 5.47 -17.93 12.08
CA ILE A 372 5.66 -16.66 12.77
C ILE A 372 5.96 -16.88 14.26
N GLU A 373 5.25 -17.78 14.93
CA GLU A 373 5.52 -18.15 16.34
C GLU A 373 6.94 -18.67 16.50
N ARG A 374 7.36 -19.60 15.64
CA ARG A 374 8.73 -20.11 15.65
C ARG A 374 9.77 -19.03 15.36
N SER A 375 9.48 -18.09 14.45
CA SER A 375 10.33 -16.93 14.17
C SER A 375 10.50 -16.05 15.41
N LEU A 376 9.41 -15.78 16.15
CA LEU A 376 9.41 -14.98 17.37
C LEU A 376 10.16 -15.67 18.51
N ASP A 377 10.05 -16.99 18.64
CA ASP A 377 10.79 -17.76 19.63
C ASP A 377 12.31 -17.70 19.41
N LEU A 378 12.73 -17.68 18.15
CA LEU A 378 14.15 -17.61 17.77
C LEU A 378 14.73 -16.20 17.91
N ASP A 379 13.94 -15.16 17.62
CA ASP A 379 14.32 -13.76 17.79
C ASP A 379 13.18 -12.94 18.41
N PRO A 380 13.10 -12.87 19.75
CA PRO A 380 12.05 -12.13 20.45
C PRO A 380 12.22 -10.61 20.41
N PHE A 381 13.29 -10.08 19.80
CA PHE A 381 13.62 -8.65 19.82
C PHE A 381 13.19 -7.91 18.54
N ASP A 382 13.08 -8.60 17.43
CA ASP A 382 12.46 -8.09 16.20
C ASP A 382 11.01 -8.59 16.16
N ASP A 383 10.13 -7.98 16.97
CA ASP A 383 8.86 -8.58 17.31
C ASP A 383 7.62 -7.81 16.81
N ILE A 384 7.78 -6.55 16.36
CA ILE A 384 6.63 -5.68 16.04
C ILE A 384 5.75 -6.29 14.95
N VAL A 385 6.33 -6.63 13.79
CA VAL A 385 5.57 -7.21 12.67
C VAL A 385 4.98 -8.56 13.06
N ARG A 386 5.79 -9.41 13.70
CA ARG A 386 5.39 -10.78 14.11
C ARG A 386 4.24 -10.76 15.11
N LYS A 387 4.33 -9.91 16.15
CA LYS A 387 3.26 -9.76 17.16
C LYS A 387 2.00 -9.14 16.57
N ASN A 388 2.12 -8.17 15.67
CA ASN A 388 0.98 -7.59 14.97
C ASN A 388 0.25 -8.65 14.15
N LEU A 389 0.98 -9.48 13.38
CA LEU A 389 0.40 -10.55 12.57
C LEU A 389 -0.30 -11.61 13.44
N LEU A 390 0.31 -12.03 14.55
CA LEU A 390 -0.32 -12.97 15.49
C LEU A 390 -1.59 -12.37 16.11
N GLY A 391 -1.55 -11.13 16.58
CA GLY A 391 -2.72 -10.43 17.13
C GLY A 391 -3.83 -10.21 16.10
N MET A 392 -3.48 -9.99 14.84
CA MET A 392 -4.43 -9.89 13.72
C MET A 392 -5.06 -11.26 13.45
N MET A 393 -4.31 -12.37 13.44
CA MET A 393 -4.86 -13.71 13.30
C MET A 393 -5.80 -14.06 14.47
N ASP A 394 -5.47 -13.66 15.71
CA ASP A 394 -6.39 -13.81 16.86
C ASP A 394 -7.68 -12.99 16.72
N THR A 395 -7.65 -11.93 15.94
CA THR A 395 -8.83 -11.12 15.56
C THR A 395 -9.65 -11.86 14.50
N LEU A 396 -9.02 -12.42 13.49
CA LEU A 396 -9.69 -13.22 12.45
C LEU A 396 -10.36 -14.47 13.01
N ASP A 397 -9.80 -15.10 14.03
CA ASP A 397 -10.42 -16.26 14.72
C ASP A 397 -11.80 -15.93 15.34
N LYS A 398 -12.07 -14.64 15.61
CA LYS A 398 -13.35 -14.16 16.16
C LYS A 398 -14.36 -13.80 15.07
N PHE A 399 -13.96 -13.73 13.80
CA PHE A 399 -14.83 -13.40 12.68
C PHE A 399 -15.83 -14.52 12.40
N GLU A 400 -16.99 -14.14 11.87
CA GLU A 400 -17.94 -15.10 11.30
C GLU A 400 -17.40 -15.61 9.96
N THR A 401 -17.34 -16.92 9.80
CA THR A 401 -16.97 -17.56 8.55
C THR A 401 -18.23 -18.04 7.82
N VAL A 402 -18.46 -17.52 6.63
CA VAL A 402 -19.54 -17.90 5.74
C VAL A 402 -18.97 -18.64 4.54
N ARG A 403 -19.46 -19.82 4.25
CA ARG A 403 -19.06 -20.63 3.09
C ARG A 403 -20.24 -20.75 2.12
N ASP A 404 -19.98 -20.42 0.85
CA ASP A 404 -20.97 -20.56 -0.22
C ASP A 404 -20.25 -21.03 -1.50
N GLY A 405 -20.38 -22.33 -1.79
CA GLY A 405 -19.58 -22.98 -2.83
C GLY A 405 -18.07 -22.84 -2.60
N ASP A 406 -17.38 -22.35 -3.59
CA ASP A 406 -15.93 -22.08 -3.53
C ASP A 406 -15.58 -20.73 -2.87
N LEU A 407 -16.57 -19.98 -2.40
CA LEU A 407 -16.34 -18.70 -1.71
C LEU A 407 -16.32 -18.93 -0.19
N VAL A 408 -15.33 -18.30 0.46
CA VAL A 408 -15.20 -18.29 1.92
C VAL A 408 -15.07 -16.86 2.36
N PHE A 409 -16.09 -16.34 3.06
CA PHE A 409 -16.06 -14.99 3.62
C PHE A 409 -15.70 -15.04 5.10
N ARG A 410 -14.91 -14.07 5.53
CA ARG A 410 -14.67 -13.76 6.94
C ARG A 410 -15.06 -12.30 7.19
N LEU A 411 -16.02 -12.10 8.07
CA LEU A 411 -16.56 -10.80 8.45
C LEU A 411 -16.60 -10.66 9.98
N SER A 412 -16.45 -9.46 10.48
CA SER A 412 -16.74 -9.17 11.89
C SER A 412 -18.19 -9.57 12.22
N LYS A 413 -18.41 -10.22 13.35
CA LYS A 413 -19.77 -10.66 13.78
C LYS A 413 -20.76 -9.51 13.87
N ASP A 414 -20.28 -8.32 14.23
CA ASP A 414 -21.12 -7.12 14.36
C ASP A 414 -21.60 -6.59 13.01
N GLU A 415 -20.91 -6.92 11.92
CA GLU A 415 -21.21 -6.45 10.57
C GLU A 415 -21.81 -7.55 9.68
N ALA A 416 -21.52 -8.80 10.00
CA ALA A 416 -21.95 -9.95 9.20
C ALA A 416 -23.46 -9.98 8.98
N SER A 417 -24.26 -9.61 9.98
CA SER A 417 -25.73 -9.61 9.88
C SER A 417 -26.27 -8.60 8.85
N VAL A 418 -25.49 -7.59 8.50
CA VAL A 418 -25.85 -6.56 7.51
C VAL A 418 -25.21 -6.87 6.16
N LEU A 419 -23.89 -7.16 6.13
CA LEU A 419 -23.11 -7.20 4.90
C LEU A 419 -23.10 -8.55 4.20
N LYS A 420 -23.21 -9.67 4.93
CA LYS A 420 -22.90 -10.99 4.35
C LYS A 420 -23.73 -11.36 3.11
N GLU A 421 -25.04 -11.14 3.14
CA GLU A 421 -25.91 -11.52 2.02
C GLU A 421 -25.60 -10.70 0.77
N GLN A 422 -25.31 -9.41 0.95
CA GLN A 422 -24.98 -8.51 -0.16
C GLN A 422 -23.57 -8.81 -0.69
N ALA A 423 -22.59 -9.01 0.18
CA ALA A 423 -21.23 -9.32 -0.23
C ALA A 423 -21.13 -10.65 -0.99
N VAL A 424 -21.82 -11.70 -0.50
CA VAL A 424 -21.89 -13.01 -1.18
C VAL A 424 -22.55 -12.89 -2.55
N ALA A 425 -23.71 -12.22 -2.63
CA ALA A 425 -24.42 -12.02 -3.90
C ALA A 425 -23.57 -11.23 -4.92
N LEU A 426 -22.92 -10.16 -4.47
CA LEU A 426 -22.05 -9.33 -5.30
C LEU A 426 -20.84 -10.13 -5.82
N ALA A 427 -20.21 -10.94 -4.97
CA ALA A 427 -19.07 -11.74 -5.37
C ALA A 427 -19.43 -12.81 -6.39
N HIS A 428 -20.58 -13.49 -6.22
CA HIS A 428 -21.09 -14.43 -7.23
C HIS A 428 -21.37 -13.73 -8.56
N GLN A 429 -22.02 -12.56 -8.53
CA GLN A 429 -22.30 -11.77 -9.72
C GLN A 429 -21.00 -11.38 -10.43
N ALA A 430 -20.01 -10.87 -9.69
CA ALA A 430 -18.73 -10.44 -10.23
C ALA A 430 -17.99 -11.60 -10.90
N LEU A 431 -17.78 -12.70 -10.16
CA LEU A 431 -17.04 -13.85 -10.68
C LEU A 431 -17.76 -14.53 -11.85
N THR A 432 -19.09 -14.69 -11.80
CA THR A 432 -19.86 -15.26 -12.91
C THR A 432 -19.74 -14.39 -14.16
N THR A 433 -19.89 -13.07 -14.00
CA THR A 433 -19.78 -12.11 -15.11
C THR A 433 -18.40 -12.14 -15.74
N MET A 434 -17.35 -12.06 -14.90
CA MET A 434 -15.98 -12.05 -15.39
C MET A 434 -15.52 -13.41 -15.89
N ALA A 435 -15.91 -14.52 -15.27
CA ALA A 435 -15.59 -15.87 -15.76
C ALA A 435 -16.14 -16.10 -17.18
N ALA A 436 -17.35 -15.65 -17.45
CA ALA A 436 -17.94 -15.72 -18.80
C ALA A 436 -17.19 -14.81 -19.80
N ARG A 437 -16.84 -13.58 -19.40
CA ARG A 437 -16.15 -12.60 -20.25
C ARG A 437 -14.72 -13.01 -20.59
N TYR A 438 -13.98 -13.49 -19.61
CA TYR A 438 -12.58 -13.90 -19.77
C TYR A 438 -12.43 -15.34 -20.24
N GLU A 439 -13.54 -16.10 -20.38
CA GLU A 439 -13.50 -17.53 -20.70
C GLU A 439 -12.53 -18.28 -19.79
N PHE A 440 -12.63 -17.99 -18.48
CA PHE A 440 -11.74 -18.52 -17.46
C PHE A 440 -12.46 -18.69 -16.13
N THR A 441 -12.37 -19.89 -15.56
CA THR A 441 -12.92 -20.18 -14.23
C THR A 441 -11.78 -20.19 -13.22
N PRO A 442 -11.79 -19.29 -12.24
CA PRO A 442 -10.74 -19.26 -11.23
C PRO A 442 -10.79 -20.49 -10.32
N ARG A 443 -9.64 -20.91 -9.83
CA ARG A 443 -9.52 -22.02 -8.89
C ARG A 443 -9.86 -21.52 -7.49
N GLY A 444 -10.78 -22.25 -6.83
CA GLY A 444 -11.13 -22.00 -5.43
C GLY A 444 -10.34 -22.88 -4.44
N PRO A 445 -10.60 -22.77 -3.12
CA PRO A 445 -11.50 -21.76 -2.56
C PRO A 445 -10.93 -20.34 -2.65
N ILE A 446 -11.80 -19.34 -2.83
CA ILE A 446 -11.47 -17.93 -2.78
C ILE A 446 -11.85 -17.41 -1.41
N LEU A 447 -10.86 -16.98 -0.65
CA LEU A 447 -11.03 -16.41 0.69
C LEU A 447 -11.18 -14.89 0.58
N ILE A 448 -12.25 -14.34 1.17
CA ILE A 448 -12.53 -12.89 1.19
C ILE A 448 -12.63 -12.45 2.65
N GLU A 449 -11.72 -11.59 3.08
CA GLU A 449 -11.62 -11.07 4.44
C GLU A 449 -11.97 -9.57 4.45
N ILE A 450 -13.02 -9.19 5.19
CA ILE A 450 -13.53 -7.83 5.27
C ILE A 450 -13.30 -7.28 6.68
N PHE A 451 -12.46 -6.23 6.79
CA PHE A 451 -11.96 -5.72 8.05
C PHE A 451 -12.71 -4.46 8.48
N PRO A 452 -13.29 -4.43 9.70
CA PRO A 452 -13.98 -3.26 10.22
C PRO A 452 -13.03 -2.13 10.65
N ARG A 453 -11.73 -2.40 10.70
CA ARG A 453 -10.67 -1.45 11.06
C ARG A 453 -9.57 -1.49 10.01
N HIS A 454 -9.26 -0.32 9.47
CA HIS A 454 -8.20 -0.19 8.47
C HIS A 454 -6.82 -0.67 8.95
N ASP A 455 -6.49 -0.45 10.23
CA ASP A 455 -5.21 -0.92 10.79
C ASP A 455 -5.09 -2.45 10.77
N ASP A 456 -6.20 -3.18 11.01
CA ASP A 456 -6.19 -4.64 10.95
C ASP A 456 -6.01 -5.14 9.50
N PHE A 457 -6.65 -4.47 8.53
CA PHE A 457 -6.42 -4.68 7.11
C PHE A 457 -4.95 -4.43 6.73
N ALA A 458 -4.37 -3.31 7.16
CA ALA A 458 -2.99 -2.98 6.88
C ALA A 458 -2.02 -4.03 7.48
N VAL A 459 -2.23 -4.40 8.74
CA VAL A 459 -1.43 -5.46 9.40
C VAL A 459 -1.54 -6.79 8.65
N ARG A 460 -2.76 -7.16 8.19
CA ARG A 460 -2.98 -8.39 7.43
C ARG A 460 -2.15 -8.44 6.15
N ASN A 461 -1.94 -7.32 5.51
CA ASN A 461 -1.25 -7.23 4.21
C ASN A 461 0.26 -7.03 4.32
N VAL A 462 0.71 -6.19 5.29
CA VAL A 462 2.13 -5.77 5.40
C VAL A 462 2.71 -5.90 6.81
N GLY A 463 1.95 -6.40 7.78
CA GLY A 463 2.42 -6.62 9.15
C GLY A 463 2.51 -5.34 10.01
N LEU A 464 2.22 -4.18 9.44
CA LEU A 464 2.26 -2.88 10.11
C LEU A 464 0.96 -2.11 9.87
N PRO A 465 0.48 -1.32 10.84
CA PRO A 465 -0.63 -0.39 10.61
C PRO A 465 -0.20 0.71 9.64
N GLY A 466 -1.17 1.37 9.01
CA GLY A 466 -0.91 2.45 8.06
C GLY A 466 -1.48 2.13 6.68
N MET A 467 -0.64 1.87 5.68
CA MET A 467 -1.07 1.52 4.31
C MET A 467 -2.12 2.50 3.74
N ILE A 468 -1.93 3.79 4.03
CA ILE A 468 -2.86 4.86 3.67
C ILE A 468 -3.14 4.85 2.15
N GLY A 469 -4.43 4.85 1.79
CA GLY A 469 -4.88 4.85 0.39
C GLY A 469 -5.23 3.48 -0.17
N ALA A 470 -4.75 2.38 0.39
CA ALA A 470 -5.19 1.05 -0.01
C ALA A 470 -6.59 0.75 0.57
N LEU A 471 -7.46 0.16 -0.23
CA LEU A 471 -8.84 -0.19 0.11
C LEU A 471 -9.08 -1.70 0.08
N GLY A 472 -8.32 -2.39 -0.75
CA GLY A 472 -8.31 -3.82 -0.91
C GLY A 472 -6.93 -4.32 -1.34
N ALA A 473 -6.75 -5.62 -1.35
CA ALA A 473 -5.59 -6.32 -1.92
C ALA A 473 -5.98 -7.76 -2.27
N CYS A 474 -5.51 -8.23 -3.42
CA CYS A 474 -5.74 -9.59 -3.90
C CYS A 474 -4.42 -10.34 -4.10
N PHE A 475 -4.37 -11.56 -3.58
CA PHE A 475 -3.23 -12.47 -3.69
C PHE A 475 -3.57 -13.70 -4.58
N GLY A 476 -4.44 -13.50 -5.56
CA GLY A 476 -4.87 -14.53 -6.50
C GLY A 476 -6.01 -15.43 -5.98
N ARG A 477 -5.97 -15.88 -4.73
CA ARG A 477 -7.05 -16.66 -4.08
C ARG A 477 -7.48 -16.07 -2.74
N VAL A 478 -6.75 -15.12 -2.23
CA VAL A 478 -7.07 -14.41 -0.98
C VAL A 478 -7.31 -12.96 -1.34
N VAL A 479 -8.46 -12.46 -0.97
CA VAL A 479 -8.89 -11.07 -1.08
C VAL A 479 -9.03 -10.50 0.33
N THR A 480 -8.46 -9.36 0.58
CA THR A 480 -8.61 -8.62 1.82
C THR A 480 -9.10 -7.22 1.50
N MET A 481 -9.98 -6.64 2.30
CA MET A 481 -10.47 -5.28 2.04
C MET A 481 -10.99 -4.60 3.30
N ASP A 482 -11.04 -3.27 3.25
CA ASP A 482 -11.74 -2.47 4.25
C ASP A 482 -13.24 -2.74 4.19
N SER A 483 -13.86 -2.86 5.36
CA SER A 483 -15.32 -2.78 5.49
C SER A 483 -15.79 -1.33 5.27
N PRO A 484 -17.05 -1.11 4.85
CA PRO A 484 -17.65 0.23 4.85
C PRO A 484 -17.54 0.98 6.19
N LYS A 485 -17.42 0.25 7.32
CA LYS A 485 -17.21 0.84 8.66
C LYS A 485 -15.78 1.28 8.94
N ALA A 486 -14.81 0.78 8.20
CA ALA A 486 -13.40 1.12 8.40
C ALA A 486 -13.11 2.60 8.10
N ARG A 487 -13.99 3.24 7.34
CA ARG A 487 -13.83 4.63 6.88
C ARG A 487 -15.17 5.39 6.96
N PRO A 488 -15.15 6.74 6.94
CA PRO A 488 -16.38 7.52 6.88
C PRO A 488 -17.22 7.16 5.64
N PRO A 489 -18.57 7.11 5.75
CA PRO A 489 -19.43 6.84 4.60
C PRO A 489 -19.15 7.79 3.43
N GLY A 490 -19.10 7.27 2.22
CA GLY A 490 -18.82 8.03 1.01
C GLY A 490 -17.34 8.30 0.73
N SER A 491 -16.43 7.86 1.59
CA SER A 491 -14.98 8.01 1.34
C SER A 491 -14.44 6.97 0.34
N PHE A 492 -15.15 5.90 0.10
CA PHE A 492 -14.87 4.89 -0.93
C PHE A 492 -16.11 4.05 -1.23
N GLN A 493 -16.05 3.29 -2.33
CA GLN A 493 -17.09 2.39 -2.79
C GLN A 493 -16.72 0.93 -2.47
N TRP A 494 -17.26 0.38 -1.39
CA TRP A 494 -16.92 -1.00 -0.97
C TRP A 494 -17.35 -2.06 -1.99
N GLU A 495 -18.49 -1.83 -2.69
CA GLU A 495 -18.94 -2.75 -3.74
C GLU A 495 -18.01 -2.73 -4.96
N ALA A 496 -17.56 -1.53 -5.38
CA ALA A 496 -16.58 -1.36 -6.44
C ALA A 496 -15.24 -1.99 -6.03
N THR A 497 -14.80 -1.77 -4.78
CA THR A 497 -13.57 -2.38 -4.26
C THR A 497 -13.66 -3.91 -4.29
N LEU A 498 -14.76 -4.53 -3.83
CA LEU A 498 -14.92 -5.98 -3.91
C LEU A 498 -14.88 -6.48 -5.36
N TRP A 499 -15.54 -5.78 -6.28
CA TRP A 499 -15.51 -6.11 -7.70
C TRP A 499 -14.10 -6.02 -8.29
N HIS A 500 -13.37 -4.95 -7.96
CA HIS A 500 -11.97 -4.73 -8.31
C HIS A 500 -11.07 -5.89 -7.88
N GLU A 501 -11.13 -6.25 -6.59
CA GLU A 501 -10.30 -7.33 -6.06
C GLU A 501 -10.64 -8.69 -6.68
N LEU A 502 -11.90 -8.92 -7.02
CA LEU A 502 -12.30 -10.14 -7.73
C LEU A 502 -11.87 -10.16 -9.20
N ALA A 503 -11.67 -9.00 -9.84
CA ALA A 503 -11.04 -8.94 -11.16
C ALA A 503 -9.55 -9.35 -11.09
N HIS A 504 -8.85 -8.99 -10.02
CA HIS A 504 -7.50 -9.51 -9.78
C HIS A 504 -7.45 -11.03 -9.63
N VAL A 505 -8.46 -11.66 -8.99
CA VAL A 505 -8.53 -13.13 -8.92
C VAL A 505 -8.49 -13.74 -10.33
N ILE A 506 -9.21 -13.16 -11.29
CA ILE A 506 -9.23 -13.63 -12.69
C ILE A 506 -7.88 -13.36 -13.36
N THR A 507 -7.38 -12.12 -13.32
CA THR A 507 -6.20 -11.71 -14.09
C THR A 507 -4.91 -12.37 -13.60
N ILE A 508 -4.73 -12.45 -12.28
CA ILE A 508 -3.57 -13.09 -11.65
C ILE A 508 -3.54 -14.60 -11.96
N GLN A 509 -4.68 -15.29 -11.80
CA GLN A 509 -4.72 -16.73 -12.08
C GLN A 509 -4.61 -17.04 -13.58
N MET A 510 -5.30 -16.28 -14.45
CA MET A 510 -5.29 -16.49 -15.89
C MET A 510 -3.91 -16.29 -16.51
N SER A 511 -3.12 -15.37 -15.95
CA SER A 511 -1.73 -15.09 -16.38
C SER A 511 -0.69 -15.96 -15.68
N ASN A 512 -1.10 -16.96 -14.89
CA ASN A 512 -0.22 -17.75 -14.04
C ASN A 512 0.70 -16.87 -13.16
N GLN A 513 0.10 -15.85 -12.53
CA GLN A 513 0.78 -14.89 -11.63
C GLN A 513 1.86 -14.03 -12.31
N ARG A 514 1.76 -13.79 -13.63
CA ARG A 514 2.76 -13.04 -14.43
C ARG A 514 2.21 -11.77 -15.09
N VAL A 515 0.97 -11.40 -14.77
CA VAL A 515 0.37 -10.16 -15.29
C VAL A 515 1.12 -8.94 -14.73
N PRO A 516 1.55 -7.97 -15.57
CA PRO A 516 2.15 -6.74 -15.08
C PRO A 516 1.10 -5.87 -14.35
N ARG A 517 1.58 -5.06 -13.41
CA ARG A 517 0.71 -4.27 -12.53
C ARG A 517 -0.23 -3.35 -13.32
N TRP A 518 0.29 -2.64 -14.31
CA TRP A 518 -0.54 -1.75 -15.12
C TRP A 518 -1.74 -2.45 -15.77
N LEU A 519 -1.58 -3.71 -16.20
CA LEU A 519 -2.64 -4.44 -16.88
C LEU A 519 -3.68 -4.99 -15.89
N THR A 520 -3.24 -5.58 -14.79
CA THR A 520 -4.17 -6.12 -13.81
C THR A 520 -4.97 -5.01 -13.10
N GLU A 521 -4.33 -3.89 -12.73
CA GLU A 521 -5.02 -2.73 -12.17
C GLU A 521 -5.94 -2.05 -13.20
N GLY A 522 -5.45 -1.89 -14.43
CA GLY A 522 -6.25 -1.32 -15.51
C GLY A 522 -7.50 -2.13 -15.82
N ILE A 523 -7.39 -3.47 -15.81
CA ILE A 523 -8.54 -4.36 -15.99
C ILE A 523 -9.50 -4.25 -14.81
N SER A 524 -9.01 -4.20 -13.59
CA SER A 524 -9.86 -4.10 -12.40
C SER A 524 -10.73 -2.83 -12.43
N VAL A 525 -10.13 -1.66 -12.70
CA VAL A 525 -10.88 -0.40 -12.85
C VAL A 525 -11.81 -0.42 -14.08
N TYR A 526 -11.38 -1.05 -15.18
CA TYR A 526 -12.23 -1.23 -16.36
C TYR A 526 -13.47 -2.07 -16.04
N GLU A 527 -13.33 -3.16 -15.27
CA GLU A 527 -14.44 -4.02 -14.85
C GLU A 527 -15.39 -3.33 -13.88
N GLU A 528 -14.89 -2.46 -12.99
CA GLU A 528 -15.73 -1.59 -12.16
C GLU A 528 -16.66 -0.73 -13.04
N LYS A 529 -16.09 0.02 -13.99
CA LYS A 529 -16.84 0.90 -14.91
C LYS A 529 -17.85 0.13 -15.76
N ARG A 530 -17.52 -1.09 -16.15
CA ARG A 530 -18.46 -1.95 -16.90
C ARG A 530 -19.58 -2.52 -16.05
N ALA A 531 -19.29 -2.81 -14.79
CA ALA A 531 -20.31 -3.30 -13.87
C ALA A 531 -21.34 -2.21 -13.55
N ARG A 532 -20.83 -1.03 -13.22
CA ARG A 532 -21.66 0.17 -12.98
C ARG A 532 -20.93 1.41 -13.54
N PRO A 533 -21.54 2.11 -14.52
CA PRO A 533 -20.90 3.25 -15.16
C PRO A 533 -20.53 4.41 -14.22
N GLU A 534 -21.15 4.49 -13.06
CA GLU A 534 -20.86 5.47 -12.02
C GLU A 534 -19.60 5.16 -11.22
N TRP A 535 -19.10 3.93 -11.23
CA TRP A 535 -17.84 3.57 -10.58
C TRP A 535 -16.66 4.03 -11.43
N GLY A 536 -15.60 4.53 -10.80
CA GLY A 536 -14.37 4.92 -11.47
C GLY A 536 -14.43 6.21 -12.31
N ARG A 537 -15.46 7.09 -12.12
CA ARG A 537 -15.57 8.42 -12.79
C ARG A 537 -14.90 9.57 -12.02
N GLU A 538 -14.46 9.30 -10.81
CA GLU A 538 -13.94 10.34 -9.91
C GLU A 538 -12.74 11.10 -10.49
N MET A 539 -11.98 10.48 -11.39
CA MET A 539 -10.80 11.06 -12.03
C MET A 539 -11.08 11.77 -13.37
N ASP A 540 -12.27 11.69 -13.94
CA ASP A 540 -12.56 12.22 -15.28
C ASP A 540 -12.18 13.70 -15.43
N VAL A 541 -12.56 14.52 -14.47
CA VAL A 541 -12.29 15.97 -14.46
C VAL A 541 -10.81 16.25 -14.24
N GLU A 542 -10.20 15.60 -13.25
CA GLU A 542 -8.77 15.76 -12.96
C GLU A 542 -7.90 15.29 -14.14
N PHE A 543 -8.29 14.19 -14.77
CA PHE A 543 -7.58 13.70 -15.96
C PHE A 543 -7.66 14.69 -17.13
N ALA A 544 -8.82 15.28 -17.40
CA ALA A 544 -8.98 16.30 -18.43
C ALA A 544 -8.10 17.54 -18.15
N GLN A 545 -7.99 17.94 -16.89
CA GLN A 545 -7.10 19.04 -16.48
C GLN A 545 -5.61 18.67 -16.66
N ARG A 546 -5.21 17.46 -16.26
CA ARG A 546 -3.84 16.97 -16.47
C ARG A 546 -3.50 16.83 -17.95
N LEU A 547 -4.44 16.33 -18.76
CA LEU A 547 -4.30 16.28 -20.22
C LEU A 547 -4.10 17.67 -20.82
N ASN A 548 -4.82 18.69 -20.32
CA ASN A 548 -4.65 20.08 -20.76
C ASN A 548 -3.26 20.63 -20.43
N ARG A 549 -2.66 20.22 -19.30
CA ARG A 549 -1.31 20.63 -18.88
C ARG A 549 -0.19 19.76 -19.46
N GLY A 550 -0.51 18.70 -20.21
CA GLY A 550 0.48 17.74 -20.71
C GLY A 550 1.10 16.87 -19.62
N GLU A 551 0.42 16.63 -18.51
CA GLU A 551 0.87 15.87 -17.34
C GLU A 551 0.39 14.41 -17.33
N THR A 552 0.07 13.84 -18.49
CA THR A 552 -0.29 12.43 -18.66
C THR A 552 0.95 11.54 -18.69
N LEU A 553 0.78 10.27 -18.35
CA LEU A 553 1.88 9.29 -18.33
C LEU A 553 2.11 8.72 -19.74
N LYS A 554 3.34 8.40 -20.06
CA LYS A 554 3.66 7.56 -21.24
C LYS A 554 3.30 6.11 -20.92
N LEU A 555 2.86 5.35 -21.93
CA LEU A 555 2.45 3.96 -21.69
C LEU A 555 3.59 3.07 -21.19
N ARG A 556 4.82 3.33 -21.60
CA ARG A 556 6.02 2.60 -21.10
C ARG A 556 6.26 2.84 -19.61
N ASP A 557 5.89 4.01 -19.10
CA ASP A 557 6.15 4.43 -17.71
C ASP A 557 4.99 4.07 -16.78
N LEU A 558 3.91 3.46 -17.29
CA LEU A 558 2.73 3.14 -16.49
C LEU A 558 3.04 2.22 -15.30
N ASN A 559 3.88 1.21 -15.51
CA ASN A 559 4.19 0.26 -14.44
C ASN A 559 4.98 0.91 -13.31
N GLU A 560 5.96 1.74 -13.65
CA GLU A 560 6.73 2.56 -12.71
C GLU A 560 5.84 3.57 -11.96
N ALA A 561 4.84 4.16 -12.63
CA ALA A 561 3.96 5.16 -12.04
C ALA A 561 3.16 4.64 -10.83
N PHE A 562 2.96 3.34 -10.69
CA PHE A 562 2.34 2.70 -9.52
C PHE A 562 3.24 2.66 -8.28
N THR A 563 4.53 2.95 -8.41
CA THR A 563 5.46 2.98 -7.27
C THR A 563 5.49 4.33 -6.55
N SER A 564 4.93 5.38 -7.16
CA SER A 564 4.96 6.75 -6.64
C SER A 564 3.59 7.21 -6.12
N PRO A 565 3.49 7.68 -4.86
CA PRO A 565 2.25 8.24 -4.32
C PRO A 565 1.68 9.43 -5.13
N LYS A 566 2.52 10.13 -5.91
CA LYS A 566 2.09 11.29 -6.70
C LYS A 566 1.41 10.91 -8.01
N SER A 567 1.74 9.76 -8.56
CA SER A 567 1.26 9.29 -9.87
C SER A 567 0.31 8.11 -9.78
N ILE A 568 0.22 7.43 -8.64
CA ILE A 568 -0.52 6.17 -8.49
C ILE A 568 -1.99 6.29 -8.92
N SER A 569 -2.73 7.32 -8.48
CA SER A 569 -4.14 7.50 -8.86
C SER A 569 -4.30 7.73 -10.37
N LEU A 570 -3.37 8.52 -10.96
CA LEU A 570 -3.34 8.73 -12.40
C LEU A 570 -3.00 7.43 -13.15
N ALA A 571 -2.09 6.61 -12.62
CA ALA A 571 -1.72 5.32 -13.20
C ALA A 571 -2.90 4.35 -13.24
N TYR A 572 -3.67 4.23 -12.15
CA TYR A 572 -4.91 3.45 -12.12
C TYR A 572 -5.89 3.88 -13.21
N PHE A 573 -6.18 5.16 -13.25
CA PHE A 573 -7.13 5.72 -14.20
C PHE A 573 -6.65 5.58 -15.65
N GLN A 574 -5.40 5.95 -15.95
CA GLN A 574 -4.85 5.87 -17.30
C GLN A 574 -4.68 4.43 -17.78
N ALA A 575 -4.33 3.50 -16.91
CA ALA A 575 -4.29 2.07 -17.21
C ALA A 575 -5.68 1.53 -17.59
N SER A 576 -6.74 1.97 -16.91
CA SER A 576 -8.11 1.60 -17.28
C SER A 576 -8.52 2.13 -18.67
N LEU A 577 -8.12 3.35 -19.00
CA LEU A 577 -8.33 3.92 -20.34
C LEU A 577 -7.55 3.16 -21.43
N LEU A 578 -6.35 2.67 -21.09
CA LEU A 578 -5.59 1.82 -21.99
C LEU A 578 -6.28 0.48 -22.22
N VAL A 579 -6.86 -0.13 -21.18
CA VAL A 579 -7.64 -1.35 -21.34
C VAL A 579 -8.89 -1.11 -22.18
N ASP A 580 -9.61 0.01 -21.99
CA ASP A 580 -10.70 0.43 -22.87
C ASP A 580 -10.22 0.50 -24.35
N HIS A 581 -9.08 1.15 -24.59
CA HIS A 581 -8.50 1.26 -25.93
C HIS A 581 -8.13 -0.10 -26.52
N LEU A 582 -7.53 -0.99 -25.71
CA LEU A 582 -7.18 -2.34 -26.13
C LEU A 582 -8.43 -3.14 -26.53
N VAL A 583 -9.50 -3.06 -25.74
CA VAL A 583 -10.75 -3.75 -26.04
C VAL A 583 -11.43 -3.16 -27.29
N MET A 584 -11.45 -1.84 -27.44
CA MET A 584 -12.00 -1.19 -28.64
C MET A 584 -11.23 -1.57 -29.90
N THR A 585 -9.93 -1.74 -29.81
CA THR A 585 -9.06 -1.98 -30.98
C THR A 585 -8.93 -3.46 -31.33
N PHE A 586 -8.77 -4.32 -30.33
CA PHE A 586 -8.46 -5.75 -30.51
C PHE A 586 -9.58 -6.69 -30.01
N GLY A 587 -10.68 -6.12 -29.46
CA GLY A 587 -11.76 -6.87 -28.87
C GLY A 587 -11.38 -7.54 -27.53
N GLU A 588 -12.39 -8.10 -26.85
CA GLU A 588 -12.17 -8.88 -25.61
C GLU A 588 -11.28 -10.12 -25.89
N THR A 589 -11.35 -10.68 -27.08
CA THR A 589 -10.47 -11.79 -27.48
C THR A 589 -8.99 -11.40 -27.48
N GLY A 590 -8.67 -10.17 -27.92
CA GLY A 590 -7.31 -9.65 -27.86
C GLY A 590 -6.82 -9.52 -26.42
N LEU A 591 -7.66 -8.98 -25.54
CA LEU A 591 -7.33 -8.85 -24.12
C LEU A 591 -7.10 -10.21 -23.45
N ARG A 592 -7.97 -11.20 -23.70
CA ARG A 592 -7.78 -12.57 -23.23
C ARG A 592 -6.49 -13.21 -23.72
N LYS A 593 -6.18 -13.00 -24.99
CA LYS A 593 -4.95 -13.52 -25.61
C LYS A 593 -3.71 -12.88 -24.95
N LEU A 594 -3.76 -11.58 -24.66
CA LEU A 594 -2.68 -10.87 -23.98
C LEU A 594 -2.41 -11.45 -22.58
N LEU A 595 -3.45 -11.64 -21.75
CA LEU A 595 -3.32 -12.25 -20.43
C LEU A 595 -2.73 -13.66 -20.49
N ARG A 596 -3.19 -14.50 -21.43
CA ARG A 596 -2.65 -15.85 -21.63
C ARG A 596 -1.19 -15.84 -22.13
N THR A 597 -0.81 -14.82 -22.87
CA THR A 597 0.57 -14.67 -23.36
C THR A 597 1.53 -14.36 -22.21
N TYR A 598 1.12 -13.53 -21.27
CA TYR A 598 1.92 -13.30 -20.05
C TYR A 598 2.14 -14.59 -19.24
N ALA A 599 1.19 -15.54 -19.26
CA ALA A 599 1.38 -16.83 -18.58
C ALA A 599 2.55 -17.66 -19.11
N LEU A 600 3.12 -17.29 -20.27
CA LEU A 600 4.30 -17.92 -20.85
C LEU A 600 5.63 -17.33 -20.33
N GLY A 601 5.60 -16.38 -19.42
CA GLY A 601 6.80 -15.75 -18.84
C GLY A 601 7.52 -14.80 -19.80
N VAL A 602 6.80 -14.11 -20.68
CA VAL A 602 7.36 -13.13 -21.61
C VAL A 602 7.17 -11.70 -21.08
N ASP A 603 8.09 -10.81 -21.48
CA ASP A 603 7.98 -9.39 -21.18
C ASP A 603 6.83 -8.70 -21.94
N THR A 604 6.57 -7.44 -21.63
CA THR A 604 5.43 -6.71 -22.23
C THR A 604 5.61 -6.47 -23.72
N ASP A 605 6.82 -6.18 -24.22
CA ASP A 605 7.05 -5.97 -25.66
C ASP A 605 6.78 -7.26 -26.44
N ALA A 606 7.30 -8.39 -25.95
CA ALA A 606 7.05 -9.71 -26.55
C ALA A 606 5.57 -10.12 -26.45
N ALA A 607 4.91 -9.82 -25.33
CA ALA A 607 3.49 -10.10 -25.14
C ALA A 607 2.60 -9.31 -26.11
N LEU A 608 2.83 -8.00 -26.24
CA LEU A 608 2.12 -7.13 -27.18
C LEU A 608 2.31 -7.61 -28.63
N LYS A 609 3.55 -7.94 -28.99
CA LYS A 609 3.87 -8.42 -30.34
C LYS A 609 3.18 -9.75 -30.64
N THR A 610 3.26 -10.69 -29.70
CA THR A 610 2.73 -12.06 -29.88
C THR A 610 1.20 -12.09 -29.83
N ALA A 611 0.61 -11.39 -28.86
CA ALA A 611 -0.84 -11.41 -28.66
C ALA A 611 -1.60 -10.53 -29.66
N LEU A 612 -1.09 -9.31 -29.91
CA LEU A 612 -1.84 -8.24 -30.57
C LEU A 612 -1.17 -7.77 -31.87
N ASN A 613 0.04 -8.25 -32.19
CA ASN A 613 0.87 -7.81 -33.33
C ASN A 613 1.10 -6.28 -33.36
N THR A 614 1.34 -5.70 -32.20
CA THR A 614 1.58 -4.26 -31.99
C THR A 614 2.79 -4.06 -31.08
N ASP A 615 3.16 -2.79 -30.87
CA ASP A 615 4.20 -2.34 -29.95
C ASP A 615 3.71 -1.12 -29.16
N PHE A 616 4.50 -0.66 -28.18
CA PHE A 616 4.14 0.47 -27.34
C PHE A 616 3.99 1.78 -28.14
N GLU A 617 4.76 2.00 -29.17
CA GLU A 617 4.74 3.22 -29.98
C GLU A 617 3.43 3.31 -30.77
N GLN A 618 3.01 2.21 -31.38
CA GLN A 618 1.71 2.13 -32.09
C GLN A 618 0.55 2.27 -31.13
N LEU A 619 0.63 1.63 -29.95
CA LEU A 619 -0.40 1.77 -28.91
C LEU A 619 -0.48 3.20 -28.39
N GLN A 620 0.65 3.88 -28.15
CA GLN A 620 0.66 5.26 -27.67
C GLN A 620 -0.10 6.19 -28.62
N VAL A 621 0.18 6.08 -29.94
CA VAL A 621 -0.51 6.90 -30.95
C VAL A 621 -2.02 6.63 -30.95
N GLY A 622 -2.43 5.37 -30.95
CA GLY A 622 -3.85 5.00 -30.92
C GLY A 622 -4.54 5.42 -29.62
N PHE A 623 -3.85 5.25 -28.50
CA PHE A 623 -4.31 5.65 -27.18
C PHE A 623 -4.52 7.16 -27.09
N ASP A 624 -3.53 7.97 -27.51
CA ASP A 624 -3.63 9.44 -27.49
C ASP A 624 -4.82 9.93 -28.32
N GLN A 625 -5.09 9.31 -29.48
CA GLN A 625 -6.28 9.60 -30.29
C GLN A 625 -7.57 9.20 -29.56
N SER A 626 -7.59 8.10 -28.84
CA SER A 626 -8.75 7.66 -28.08
C SER A 626 -9.04 8.61 -26.91
N VAL A 627 -8.00 9.02 -26.18
CA VAL A 627 -8.08 10.00 -25.11
C VAL A 627 -8.60 11.35 -25.62
N GLU A 628 -8.09 11.85 -26.74
CA GLU A 628 -8.56 13.11 -27.33
C GLU A 628 -10.02 13.02 -27.78
N ARG A 629 -10.48 11.87 -28.32
CA ARG A 629 -11.90 11.68 -28.63
C ARG A 629 -12.81 11.74 -27.40
N THR A 630 -12.37 11.15 -26.29
CA THR A 630 -13.17 11.05 -25.05
C THR A 630 -13.12 12.33 -24.23
N PHE A 631 -11.94 12.89 -24.05
CA PHE A 631 -11.69 14.00 -23.12
C PHE A 631 -11.44 15.35 -23.81
N GLY A 632 -11.32 15.40 -25.13
CA GLY A 632 -10.91 16.59 -25.87
C GLY A 632 -11.86 17.78 -25.70
N SER A 633 -13.17 17.54 -25.61
CA SER A 633 -14.14 18.62 -25.31
C SER A 633 -13.96 19.18 -23.90
N MET A 634 -13.83 18.29 -22.92
CA MET A 634 -13.60 18.66 -21.52
C MET A 634 -12.24 19.34 -21.33
N ARG A 635 -11.18 18.81 -21.96
CA ARG A 635 -9.86 19.44 -21.98
C ARG A 635 -9.92 20.89 -22.46
N ARG A 636 -10.62 21.14 -23.58
CA ARG A 636 -10.81 22.51 -24.11
C ARG A 636 -11.58 23.41 -23.17
N ALA A 637 -12.53 22.87 -22.39
CA ALA A 637 -13.25 23.64 -21.39
C ALA A 637 -12.35 24.14 -20.23
N PHE A 638 -11.20 23.49 -20.01
CA PHE A 638 -10.20 23.92 -19.03
C PHE A 638 -9.02 24.71 -19.64
N ALA A 639 -9.01 24.99 -20.94
CA ALA A 639 -7.89 25.63 -21.60
C ALA A 639 -7.78 27.13 -21.27
N GLY A 640 -6.59 27.55 -20.89
CA GLY A 640 -6.18 28.97 -20.87
C GLY A 640 -6.50 29.76 -19.60
N ASP A 641 -7.20 29.19 -18.60
CA ASP A 641 -7.63 29.92 -17.43
C ASP A 641 -6.90 29.49 -16.14
N ASP A 642 -6.59 30.48 -15.31
CA ASP A 642 -6.01 30.35 -13.98
C ASP A 642 -7.10 30.62 -12.94
N ASP A 643 -7.49 29.60 -12.19
CA ASP A 643 -8.53 29.68 -11.16
C ASP A 643 -8.26 30.77 -10.10
N GLN A 644 -7.00 31.02 -9.75
CA GLN A 644 -6.64 32.05 -8.76
C GLN A 644 -6.86 33.46 -9.33
N LYS A 645 -6.50 33.68 -10.60
CA LYS A 645 -6.73 34.93 -11.27
C LYS A 645 -8.20 35.23 -11.43
N LEU A 646 -8.99 34.24 -11.87
CA LEU A 646 -10.44 34.36 -12.01
C LEU A 646 -11.13 34.67 -10.67
N ALA A 647 -10.70 34.00 -9.59
CA ALA A 647 -11.26 34.24 -8.26
C ALA A 647 -10.94 35.62 -7.68
N ALA A 648 -9.83 36.22 -8.10
CA ALA A 648 -9.43 37.59 -7.69
C ALA A 648 -10.03 38.73 -8.56
N MET A 649 -10.63 38.38 -9.71
CA MET A 649 -11.13 39.33 -10.68
C MET A 649 -12.39 40.05 -10.17
N PRO A 650 -12.48 41.39 -10.27
CA PRO A 650 -13.72 42.13 -9.94
C PRO A 650 -14.92 41.67 -10.78
N LEU A 651 -16.12 41.62 -10.18
CA LEU A 651 -17.31 41.08 -10.84
C LEU A 651 -17.59 41.69 -12.23
N PRO A 652 -17.52 43.06 -12.46
CA PRO A 652 -17.74 43.62 -13.80
C PRO A 652 -16.76 43.13 -14.85
N GLU A 653 -15.49 42.98 -14.48
CA GLU A 653 -14.42 42.45 -15.34
C GLU A 653 -14.62 40.97 -15.60
N LEU A 654 -14.98 40.19 -14.57
CA LEU A 654 -15.25 38.76 -14.67
C LEU A 654 -16.50 38.50 -15.57
N LYS A 655 -17.55 39.35 -15.51
CA LYS A 655 -18.71 39.28 -16.43
C LYS A 655 -18.27 39.44 -17.90
N SER A 656 -17.44 40.47 -18.19
CA SER A 656 -16.91 40.67 -19.53
C SER A 656 -16.01 39.55 -19.99
N TYR A 657 -15.05 39.16 -19.14
CA TYR A 657 -14.14 38.04 -19.42
C TYR A 657 -14.87 36.74 -19.75
N THR A 658 -15.87 36.39 -18.92
CA THR A 658 -16.65 35.16 -19.11
C THR A 658 -17.51 35.21 -20.38
N ALA A 659 -17.97 36.38 -20.79
CA ALA A 659 -18.70 36.54 -22.05
C ALA A 659 -17.80 36.26 -23.26
N ASP A 660 -16.55 36.75 -23.23
CA ASP A 660 -15.55 36.51 -24.28
C ASP A 660 -15.03 35.04 -24.25
N HIS A 661 -15.09 34.38 -23.10
CA HIS A 661 -14.64 33.01 -22.87
C HIS A 661 -15.78 32.07 -22.47
N ALA A 662 -16.90 32.14 -23.21
CA ALA A 662 -18.12 31.40 -22.89
C ALA A 662 -17.95 29.87 -22.79
N GLY A 663 -16.91 29.32 -23.40
CA GLY A 663 -16.52 27.89 -23.36
C GLY A 663 -15.60 27.51 -22.19
N SER A 664 -15.24 28.44 -21.30
CA SER A 664 -14.40 28.18 -20.16
C SER A 664 -15.21 27.73 -18.94
N TYR A 665 -15.00 26.53 -18.51
CA TYR A 665 -15.58 25.98 -17.26
C TYR A 665 -15.12 26.76 -16.02
N PRO A 666 -13.81 27.02 -15.79
CA PRO A 666 -13.34 27.79 -14.66
C PRO A 666 -13.93 29.19 -14.59
N ALA A 667 -14.05 29.88 -15.74
CA ALA A 667 -14.65 31.23 -15.81
C ALA A 667 -16.14 31.22 -15.44
N GLN A 668 -16.93 30.27 -15.95
CA GLN A 668 -18.34 30.11 -15.60
C GLN A 668 -18.52 29.83 -14.11
N MET A 669 -17.69 28.93 -13.54
CA MET A 669 -17.71 28.59 -12.12
C MET A 669 -17.31 29.78 -11.23
N ALA A 670 -16.29 30.54 -11.62
CA ALA A 670 -15.86 31.75 -10.91
C ALA A 670 -16.98 32.83 -10.95
N LEU A 671 -17.58 33.06 -12.12
CA LEU A 671 -18.70 34.00 -12.29
C LEU A 671 -19.90 33.58 -11.43
N GLY A 672 -20.31 32.34 -11.46
CA GLY A 672 -21.41 31.82 -10.65
C GLY A 672 -21.19 32.05 -9.15
N ARG A 673 -19.97 31.74 -8.63
CA ARG A 673 -19.61 32.01 -7.23
C ARG A 673 -19.60 33.49 -6.88
N ALA A 674 -19.09 34.36 -7.76
CA ALA A 674 -19.05 35.80 -7.55
C ALA A 674 -20.45 36.41 -7.52
N LEU A 675 -21.32 35.98 -8.43
CA LEU A 675 -22.74 36.44 -8.51
C LEU A 675 -23.53 35.98 -7.28
N ARG A 676 -23.33 34.72 -6.82
CA ARG A 676 -23.97 34.24 -5.58
C ARG A 676 -23.54 35.08 -4.38
N LYS A 677 -22.25 35.43 -4.27
CA LYS A 677 -21.74 36.31 -3.21
C LYS A 677 -22.32 37.73 -3.29
N SER A 678 -22.63 38.24 -4.48
CA SER A 678 -23.23 39.56 -4.72
C SER A 678 -24.75 39.55 -4.61
N ALA A 679 -25.36 38.47 -4.14
CA ALA A 679 -26.81 38.27 -4.01
C ALA A 679 -27.57 38.38 -5.35
N GLU A 680 -26.95 37.92 -6.44
CA GLU A 680 -27.57 37.84 -7.78
C GLU A 680 -27.84 36.34 -8.15
N PRO A 681 -28.73 35.62 -7.41
CA PRO A 681 -28.85 34.16 -7.50
C PRO A 681 -29.34 33.67 -8.87
N ASP A 682 -30.15 34.44 -9.59
CA ASP A 682 -30.67 34.05 -10.91
C ASP A 682 -29.60 34.12 -12.00
N GLU A 683 -28.68 35.08 -11.91
CA GLU A 683 -27.51 35.12 -12.79
C GLU A 683 -26.50 34.05 -12.44
N ALA A 684 -26.31 33.79 -11.15
CA ALA A 684 -25.46 32.72 -10.67
C ALA A 684 -25.93 31.35 -11.18
N MET A 685 -27.24 31.05 -11.13
CA MET A 685 -27.84 29.84 -11.70
C MET A 685 -27.50 29.69 -13.18
N ARG A 686 -27.64 30.76 -14.00
CA ARG A 686 -27.32 30.70 -15.44
C ARG A 686 -25.83 30.41 -15.70
N ALA A 687 -24.94 30.95 -14.88
CA ALA A 687 -23.50 30.67 -15.00
C ALA A 687 -23.18 29.21 -14.64
N PHE A 688 -23.78 28.66 -13.57
CA PHE A 688 -23.62 27.25 -13.20
C PHE A 688 -24.28 26.31 -14.20
N GLU A 689 -25.42 26.61 -14.77
CA GLU A 689 -26.07 25.86 -15.87
C GLU A 689 -25.12 25.73 -17.08
N ARG A 690 -24.44 26.84 -17.40
CA ARG A 690 -23.45 26.85 -18.47
C ARG A 690 -22.24 25.96 -18.11
N ALA A 691 -21.74 26.09 -16.88
CA ALA A 691 -20.66 25.24 -16.38
C ALA A 691 -21.04 23.74 -16.43
N ALA A 692 -22.25 23.37 -15.98
CA ALA A 692 -22.76 22.01 -16.05
C ALA A 692 -22.82 21.48 -17.49
N SER A 693 -23.18 22.32 -18.47
CA SER A 693 -23.17 21.90 -19.88
C SER A 693 -21.76 21.65 -20.45
N LEU A 694 -20.75 22.37 -19.94
CA LEU A 694 -19.36 22.23 -20.37
C LEU A 694 -18.67 20.98 -19.75
N VAL A 695 -18.99 20.70 -18.48
CA VAL A 695 -18.42 19.55 -17.71
C VAL A 695 -19.57 18.85 -16.96
N PRO A 696 -20.36 18.01 -17.64
CA PRO A 696 -21.53 17.35 -17.03
C PRO A 696 -21.18 16.37 -15.91
N VAL A 697 -19.94 15.86 -15.89
CA VAL A 697 -19.45 14.86 -14.92
C VAL A 697 -18.75 15.50 -13.72
N ALA A 698 -18.90 16.80 -13.52
CA ALA A 698 -18.28 17.50 -12.38
C ALA A 698 -18.84 16.98 -11.04
N THR A 699 -17.95 16.59 -10.13
CA THR A 699 -18.26 16.02 -8.82
C THR A 699 -17.92 16.98 -7.68
N GLY A 700 -18.32 16.62 -6.46
CA GLY A 700 -18.03 17.35 -5.23
C GLY A 700 -18.95 18.54 -4.96
N LEU A 701 -18.90 19.05 -3.74
CA LEU A 701 -19.75 20.14 -3.26
C LEU A 701 -19.58 21.47 -4.03
N ASN A 702 -18.48 21.60 -4.76
CA ASN A 702 -18.22 22.76 -5.63
C ASN A 702 -18.65 22.55 -7.07
N SER A 703 -19.26 21.41 -7.41
CA SER A 703 -19.80 21.17 -8.76
C SER A 703 -20.97 22.11 -9.09
N PRO A 704 -21.25 22.35 -10.37
CA PRO A 704 -22.37 23.21 -10.79
C PRO A 704 -23.69 22.77 -10.16
N HIS A 705 -24.05 21.50 -10.23
CA HIS A 705 -25.33 20.98 -9.69
C HIS A 705 -25.42 21.14 -8.17
N ALA A 706 -24.34 20.88 -7.42
CA ALA A 706 -24.32 21.12 -5.98
C ALA A 706 -24.54 22.61 -5.63
N GLN A 707 -23.93 23.53 -6.39
CA GLN A 707 -24.10 24.97 -6.19
C GLN A 707 -25.53 25.43 -6.55
N MET A 708 -26.10 24.91 -7.63
CA MET A 708 -27.48 25.23 -8.03
C MET A 708 -28.48 24.66 -7.02
N ALA A 709 -28.27 23.44 -6.49
CA ALA A 709 -29.13 22.89 -5.45
C ALA A 709 -29.14 23.77 -4.19
N GLN A 710 -27.99 24.27 -3.75
CA GLN A 710 -27.92 25.20 -2.63
C GLN A 710 -28.64 26.51 -2.87
N ILE A 711 -28.47 27.12 -4.06
CA ILE A 711 -29.21 28.35 -4.43
C ILE A 711 -30.72 28.09 -4.42
N ALA A 712 -31.18 26.97 -4.95
CA ALA A 712 -32.59 26.60 -4.96
C ALA A 712 -33.14 26.43 -3.53
N LEU A 713 -32.38 25.83 -2.62
CA LEU A 713 -32.76 25.75 -1.19
C LEU A 713 -32.85 27.12 -0.53
N GLU A 714 -31.90 28.01 -0.77
CA GLU A 714 -31.90 29.39 -0.27
C GLU A 714 -33.14 30.17 -0.75
N LYS A 715 -33.52 29.94 -2.01
CA LYS A 715 -34.75 30.54 -2.64
C LYS A 715 -36.04 29.82 -2.19
N LYS A 716 -35.95 28.73 -1.45
CA LYS A 716 -37.09 27.86 -1.08
C LYS A 716 -37.79 27.22 -2.29
N ASP A 717 -37.09 27.11 -3.41
CA ASP A 717 -37.54 26.42 -4.61
C ASP A 717 -37.20 24.92 -4.49
N ARG A 718 -38.12 24.19 -3.81
CA ARG A 718 -37.95 22.77 -3.56
C ARG A 718 -37.92 21.94 -4.85
N ALA A 719 -38.72 22.35 -5.85
CA ALA A 719 -38.79 21.60 -7.11
C ALA A 719 -37.43 21.64 -7.84
N ARG A 720 -36.85 22.85 -7.93
CA ARG A 720 -35.52 23.02 -8.52
C ARG A 720 -34.46 22.33 -7.69
N ALA A 721 -34.50 22.41 -6.35
CA ALA A 721 -33.55 21.74 -5.47
C ALA A 721 -33.56 20.22 -5.70
N ILE A 722 -34.73 19.59 -5.80
CA ILE A 722 -34.85 18.15 -6.11
C ILE A 722 -34.19 17.83 -7.44
N THR A 723 -34.46 18.60 -8.50
CA THR A 723 -33.86 18.39 -9.83
C THR A 723 -32.33 18.44 -9.78
N GLU A 724 -31.81 19.47 -9.09
CA GLU A 724 -30.35 19.65 -9.01
C GLU A 724 -29.67 18.59 -8.12
N PHE A 725 -30.29 18.18 -7.00
CA PHE A 725 -29.77 17.07 -6.20
C PHE A 725 -29.82 15.74 -6.95
N GLN A 726 -30.84 15.49 -7.75
CA GLN A 726 -30.88 14.30 -8.61
C GLN A 726 -29.72 14.28 -9.60
N ALA A 727 -29.48 15.39 -10.32
CA ALA A 727 -28.36 15.50 -11.25
C ALA A 727 -27.00 15.41 -10.52
N PHE A 728 -26.90 15.97 -9.31
CA PHE A 728 -25.68 15.90 -8.53
C PHE A 728 -25.34 14.47 -8.11
N ILE A 729 -26.28 13.70 -7.55
CA ILE A 729 -26.01 12.31 -7.15
C ILE A 729 -25.83 11.36 -8.34
N GLU A 730 -26.25 11.71 -9.56
CA GLU A 730 -25.94 10.95 -10.77
C GLU A 730 -24.47 11.08 -11.17
N SER A 731 -23.85 12.24 -10.96
CA SER A 731 -22.42 12.48 -11.24
C SER A 731 -21.53 12.14 -10.03
N ASP A 732 -21.98 12.44 -8.81
CA ASP A 732 -21.25 12.16 -7.56
C ASP A 732 -21.92 11.00 -6.81
N PHE A 733 -21.49 9.77 -7.10
CA PHE A 733 -22.07 8.59 -6.49
C PHE A 733 -21.83 8.50 -4.97
N ASN A 734 -20.76 9.07 -4.46
CA ASN A 734 -20.31 8.92 -3.07
C ASN A 734 -21.00 9.90 -2.10
N SER A 735 -21.76 10.85 -2.58
CA SER A 735 -22.36 11.89 -1.74
C SER A 735 -23.59 11.36 -1.00
N VAL A 736 -23.39 10.66 0.13
CA VAL A 736 -24.49 10.17 0.97
C VAL A 736 -25.34 11.29 1.55
N ASP A 737 -24.74 12.42 1.91
CA ASP A 737 -25.47 13.58 2.46
C ASP A 737 -26.40 14.19 1.44
N ALA A 738 -25.98 14.29 0.16
CA ALA A 738 -26.86 14.76 -0.91
C ALA A 738 -28.03 13.79 -1.15
N ALA A 739 -27.79 12.49 -1.07
CA ALA A 739 -28.86 11.48 -1.18
C ALA A 739 -29.86 11.57 -0.01
N ARG A 740 -29.38 11.79 1.22
CA ARG A 740 -30.23 12.02 2.41
C ARG A 740 -31.04 13.31 2.29
N GLU A 741 -30.42 14.41 1.81
CA GLU A 741 -31.12 15.68 1.61
C GLU A 741 -32.19 15.54 0.53
N LEU A 742 -31.89 14.88 -0.60
CA LEU A 742 -32.89 14.59 -1.64
C LEU A 742 -34.06 13.77 -1.07
N THR A 743 -33.79 12.77 -0.26
CA THR A 743 -34.84 11.99 0.40
C THR A 743 -35.73 12.87 1.31
N SER A 744 -35.10 13.74 2.09
CA SER A 744 -35.81 14.70 2.95
C SER A 744 -36.72 15.65 2.16
N LEU A 745 -36.21 16.22 1.07
CA LEU A 745 -36.94 17.10 0.19
C LEU A 745 -38.14 16.41 -0.50
N LEU A 746 -37.94 15.21 -1.01
CA LEU A 746 -39.02 14.40 -1.60
C LEU A 746 -40.15 14.16 -0.59
N LYS A 747 -39.82 13.73 0.65
CA LYS A 747 -40.80 13.56 1.73
C LYS A 747 -41.55 14.86 2.09
N GLN A 748 -40.82 15.97 2.20
CA GLN A 748 -41.43 17.27 2.51
C GLN A 748 -42.37 17.77 1.42
N THR A 749 -42.23 17.31 0.19
CA THR A 749 -43.15 17.60 -0.91
C THR A 749 -44.31 16.60 -1.01
N GLY A 750 -44.46 15.71 -0.02
CA GLY A 750 -45.53 14.71 0.03
C GLY A 750 -45.30 13.52 -0.90
N VAL A 751 -44.07 13.34 -1.39
CA VAL A 751 -43.74 12.16 -2.20
C VAL A 751 -43.49 10.97 -1.26
N ASP A 752 -44.39 10.00 -1.29
CA ASP A 752 -44.27 8.69 -0.61
C ASP A 752 -44.37 7.55 -1.66
N ASP A 753 -43.75 7.79 -2.82
CA ASP A 753 -43.76 6.87 -3.94
C ASP A 753 -42.49 6.00 -3.91
N PRO A 754 -42.63 4.67 -3.72
CA PRO A 754 -41.52 3.73 -3.76
C PRO A 754 -40.71 3.77 -5.08
N ALA A 755 -41.33 4.20 -6.20
CA ALA A 755 -40.61 4.32 -7.47
C ALA A 755 -39.63 5.48 -7.49
N LYS A 756 -39.92 6.56 -6.72
CA LYS A 756 -39.05 7.74 -6.61
C LYS A 756 -38.06 7.67 -5.47
N LEU A 757 -38.50 7.23 -4.30
CA LEU A 757 -37.68 7.15 -3.10
C LEU A 757 -36.78 5.90 -3.08
N GLY A 758 -37.26 4.79 -3.63
CA GLY A 758 -36.54 3.52 -3.61
C GLY A 758 -35.11 3.60 -4.17
N PRO A 759 -34.90 4.16 -5.37
CA PRO A 759 -33.55 4.32 -5.93
C PRO A 759 -32.62 5.19 -5.07
N VAL A 760 -33.15 6.23 -4.40
CA VAL A 760 -32.35 7.09 -3.51
C VAL A 760 -31.93 6.33 -2.25
N TYR A 761 -32.86 5.58 -1.63
CA TYR A 761 -32.51 4.73 -0.49
C TYR A 761 -31.54 3.58 -0.85
N GLN A 762 -31.70 2.98 -2.04
CA GLN A 762 -30.72 2.01 -2.54
C GLN A 762 -29.33 2.62 -2.70
N ARG A 763 -29.28 3.88 -3.17
CA ARG A 763 -28.02 4.63 -3.22
C ARG A 763 -27.43 4.84 -1.83
N ILE A 764 -28.23 5.21 -0.82
CA ILE A 764 -27.78 5.41 0.55
C ILE A 764 -27.16 4.13 1.09
N ILE A 765 -27.82 2.95 0.96
CA ILE A 765 -27.26 1.68 1.48
C ILE A 765 -26.07 1.16 0.66
N ALA A 766 -25.94 1.53 -0.59
CA ALA A 766 -24.74 1.21 -1.38
C ALA A 766 -23.50 1.96 -0.88
N ILE A 767 -23.70 3.19 -0.36
CA ILE A 767 -22.64 4.01 0.23
C ILE A 767 -22.44 3.71 1.72
N ASP A 768 -23.55 3.62 2.46
CA ASP A 768 -23.61 3.36 3.91
C ASP A 768 -24.55 2.19 4.21
N PRO A 769 -24.07 0.94 4.16
CA PRO A 769 -24.87 -0.24 4.45
C PRO A 769 -25.41 -0.31 5.89
N PHE A 770 -25.01 0.63 6.73
CA PHE A 770 -25.44 0.67 8.14
C PHE A 770 -26.49 1.75 8.41
N ASP A 771 -27.10 2.31 7.35
CA ASP A 771 -28.21 3.28 7.47
C ASP A 771 -29.54 2.57 7.77
N GLY A 772 -29.94 2.55 9.05
CA GLY A 772 -31.16 1.88 9.51
C GLY A 772 -32.46 2.50 8.98
N GLU A 773 -32.49 3.81 8.66
CA GLU A 773 -33.65 4.47 8.05
C GLU A 773 -33.85 3.96 6.63
N ALA A 774 -32.78 3.89 5.85
CA ALA A 774 -32.83 3.41 4.48
C ALA A 774 -33.28 1.95 4.41
N HIS A 775 -32.75 1.07 5.25
CA HIS A 775 -33.20 -0.31 5.35
C HIS A 775 -34.68 -0.42 5.76
N THR A 776 -35.12 0.37 6.72
CA THR A 776 -36.55 0.39 7.12
C THR A 776 -37.46 0.80 5.95
N ALA A 777 -37.08 1.86 5.23
CA ALA A 777 -37.85 2.32 4.08
C ALA A 777 -37.90 1.30 2.94
N LEU A 778 -36.74 0.72 2.59
CA LEU A 778 -36.66 -0.32 1.55
C LEU A 778 -37.42 -1.57 1.92
N GLY A 779 -37.38 -2.02 3.18
CA GLY A 779 -38.17 -3.14 3.68
C GLY A 779 -39.67 -2.90 3.52
N ARG A 780 -40.16 -1.71 3.87
CA ARG A 780 -41.56 -1.31 3.68
C ARG A 780 -41.93 -1.26 2.20
N PHE A 781 -41.10 -0.70 1.33
CA PHE A 781 -41.33 -0.67 -0.11
C PHE A 781 -41.37 -2.08 -0.72
N ALA A 782 -40.51 -2.96 -0.26
CA ALA A 782 -40.53 -4.36 -0.67
C ALA A 782 -41.83 -5.06 -0.26
N MET A 783 -42.34 -4.81 0.96
CA MET A 783 -43.67 -5.30 1.42
C MET A 783 -44.80 -4.78 0.55
N GLN A 784 -44.79 -3.48 0.17
CA GLN A 784 -45.79 -2.90 -0.74
C GLN A 784 -45.76 -3.54 -2.14
N ARG A 785 -44.58 -3.92 -2.62
CA ARG A 785 -44.36 -4.58 -3.92
C ARG A 785 -44.59 -6.12 -3.88
N ASN A 786 -45.08 -6.64 -2.75
CA ASN A 786 -45.24 -8.07 -2.52
C ASN A 786 -43.94 -8.88 -2.70
N GLN A 787 -42.82 -8.35 -2.20
CA GLN A 787 -41.50 -8.97 -2.18
C GLN A 787 -41.07 -9.28 -0.73
N PRO A 788 -41.72 -10.22 -0.03
CA PRO A 788 -41.54 -10.38 1.41
C PRO A 788 -40.15 -10.91 1.80
N ASP A 789 -39.46 -11.67 0.92
CA ASP A 789 -38.09 -12.13 1.21
C ASP A 789 -37.07 -10.97 1.14
N VAL A 790 -37.27 -10.04 0.20
CA VAL A 790 -36.46 -8.80 0.16
C VAL A 790 -36.72 -7.97 1.40
N ALA A 791 -37.99 -7.81 1.80
CA ALA A 791 -38.35 -7.10 3.03
C ALA A 791 -37.72 -7.73 4.27
N ALA A 792 -37.73 -9.07 4.36
CA ALA A 792 -37.12 -9.79 5.48
C ALA A 792 -35.61 -9.55 5.57
N ARG A 793 -34.92 -9.46 4.45
CA ARG A 793 -33.49 -9.11 4.41
C ARG A 793 -33.25 -7.72 5.01
N GLU A 794 -33.99 -6.71 4.53
CA GLU A 794 -33.84 -5.33 5.01
C GLU A 794 -34.19 -5.22 6.51
N PHE A 795 -35.27 -5.84 6.98
CA PHE A 795 -35.64 -5.78 8.40
C PHE A 795 -34.69 -6.58 9.30
N ARG A 796 -34.01 -7.63 8.82
CA ARG A 796 -32.89 -8.23 9.56
C ARG A 796 -31.75 -7.27 9.77
N ALA A 797 -31.38 -6.50 8.72
CA ALA A 797 -30.38 -5.45 8.84
C ALA A 797 -30.80 -4.39 9.89
N VAL A 798 -32.06 -3.93 9.84
CA VAL A 798 -32.60 -2.98 10.85
C VAL A 798 -32.40 -3.51 12.28
N LEU A 799 -32.78 -4.78 12.54
CA LEU A 799 -32.61 -5.38 13.87
C LEU A 799 -31.15 -5.49 14.29
N ALA A 800 -30.26 -5.84 13.38
CA ALA A 800 -28.83 -5.92 13.63
C ALA A 800 -28.22 -4.55 13.98
N LEU A 801 -28.78 -3.47 13.42
CA LEU A 801 -28.36 -2.10 13.69
C LEU A 801 -28.89 -1.52 15.02
N GLY A 802 -29.73 -2.28 15.76
CA GLY A 802 -30.23 -1.88 17.06
C GLY A 802 -31.21 -0.72 17.02
N PRO A 803 -32.38 -0.85 16.36
CA PRO A 803 -33.33 0.24 16.19
C PRO A 803 -33.91 0.69 17.55
N VAL A 804 -34.32 1.96 17.64
CA VAL A 804 -34.96 2.52 18.85
C VAL A 804 -36.25 1.78 19.19
N ASP A 805 -37.10 1.52 18.21
CA ASP A 805 -38.32 0.74 18.38
C ASP A 805 -38.07 -0.71 17.93
N ARG A 806 -37.50 -1.49 18.84
CA ARG A 806 -37.21 -2.90 18.59
C ARG A 806 -38.48 -3.75 18.43
N ALA A 807 -39.58 -3.40 19.14
CA ALA A 807 -40.82 -4.14 19.01
C ALA A 807 -41.43 -3.99 17.62
N ALA A 808 -41.46 -2.79 17.08
CA ALA A 808 -41.88 -2.54 15.70
C ALA A 808 -40.99 -3.25 14.68
N ALA A 809 -39.68 -3.21 14.86
CA ALA A 809 -38.75 -3.89 13.96
C ALA A 809 -38.92 -5.41 13.94
N HIS A 810 -39.16 -6.05 15.11
CA HIS A 810 -39.49 -7.46 15.19
C HIS A 810 -40.84 -7.77 14.52
N ALA A 811 -41.84 -6.91 14.67
CA ALA A 811 -43.14 -7.09 14.02
C ALA A 811 -43.02 -6.93 12.49
N ASP A 812 -42.29 -5.96 11.97
CA ASP A 812 -42.05 -5.77 10.54
C ASP A 812 -41.36 -7.01 9.93
N LEU A 813 -40.34 -7.57 10.62
CA LEU A 813 -39.69 -8.81 10.19
C LEU A 813 -40.64 -10.01 10.29
N ALA A 814 -41.47 -10.12 11.34
CA ALA A 814 -42.45 -11.18 11.53
C ALA A 814 -43.49 -11.20 10.38
N GLU A 815 -44.01 -10.01 10.00
CA GLU A 815 -44.95 -9.87 8.91
C GLU A 815 -44.35 -10.29 7.55
N SER A 816 -43.08 -9.95 7.33
CA SER A 816 -42.39 -10.35 6.10
C SER A 816 -42.21 -11.86 6.03
N TYR A 817 -41.81 -12.51 7.14
CA TYR A 817 -41.72 -13.96 7.22
C TYR A 817 -43.10 -14.64 7.07
N PHE A 818 -44.13 -14.08 7.68
CA PHE A 818 -45.47 -14.60 7.51
C PHE A 818 -45.95 -14.58 6.05
N LYS A 819 -45.71 -13.44 5.34
CA LYS A 819 -46.08 -13.35 3.91
C LYS A 819 -45.21 -14.20 2.99
N SER A 820 -43.97 -14.51 3.37
CA SER A 820 -43.11 -15.46 2.64
C SER A 820 -43.37 -16.95 3.00
N GLY A 821 -44.36 -17.24 3.86
CA GLY A 821 -44.73 -18.60 4.28
C GLY A 821 -43.82 -19.21 5.36
N LYS A 822 -42.88 -18.49 5.86
CA LYS A 822 -41.92 -18.91 6.92
C LYS A 822 -42.57 -18.75 8.30
N ARG A 823 -43.55 -19.64 8.59
CA ARG A 823 -44.41 -19.47 9.80
C ARG A 823 -43.69 -19.58 11.13
N ASP A 824 -42.68 -20.46 11.23
CA ASP A 824 -41.91 -20.63 12.46
C ASP A 824 -41.03 -19.43 12.77
N GLU A 825 -40.36 -18.88 11.78
CA GLU A 825 -39.59 -17.66 11.89
C GLU A 825 -40.49 -16.46 12.21
N ALA A 826 -41.63 -16.35 11.55
CA ALA A 826 -42.63 -15.33 11.83
C ALA A 826 -43.11 -15.42 13.30
N LYS A 827 -43.41 -16.61 13.80
CA LYS A 827 -43.81 -16.81 15.21
C LYS A 827 -42.72 -16.42 16.18
N LYS A 828 -41.48 -16.79 15.91
CA LYS A 828 -40.30 -16.41 16.72
C LYS A 828 -40.17 -14.91 16.85
N GLN A 829 -40.26 -14.19 15.74
CA GLN A 829 -40.17 -12.75 15.73
C GLN A 829 -41.38 -12.05 16.37
N THR A 830 -42.56 -12.59 16.17
CA THR A 830 -43.80 -12.11 16.82
C THR A 830 -43.69 -12.18 18.36
N ILE A 831 -43.20 -13.31 18.87
CA ILE A 831 -43.00 -13.51 20.33
C ILE A 831 -41.96 -12.52 20.82
N ALA A 832 -40.83 -12.32 20.11
CA ALA A 832 -39.80 -11.36 20.49
C ALA A 832 -40.35 -9.92 20.56
N ALA A 833 -41.26 -9.53 19.66
CA ALA A 833 -41.95 -8.24 19.72
C ALA A 833 -42.80 -8.12 20.97
N LEU A 834 -43.55 -9.16 21.35
CA LEU A 834 -44.44 -9.19 22.51
C LEU A 834 -43.69 -9.30 23.88
N GLU A 835 -42.51 -9.90 23.89
CA GLU A 835 -41.60 -9.89 25.04
C GLU A 835 -41.12 -8.48 25.38
N ILE A 836 -40.91 -7.63 24.37
CA ILE A 836 -40.52 -6.23 24.52
C ILE A 836 -41.74 -5.36 24.85
N ALA A 837 -42.83 -5.54 24.13
CA ALA A 837 -44.08 -4.77 24.28
C ALA A 837 -45.30 -5.70 24.27
N PRO A 838 -45.75 -6.21 25.44
CA PRO A 838 -46.84 -7.18 25.52
C PRO A 838 -48.18 -6.71 24.93
N THR A 839 -48.41 -5.39 24.92
CA THR A 839 -49.61 -4.76 24.39
C THR A 839 -49.52 -4.31 22.91
N TYR A 840 -48.48 -4.71 22.18
CA TYR A 840 -48.29 -4.30 20.79
C TYR A 840 -49.27 -4.99 19.87
N GLU A 841 -50.34 -4.27 19.52
CA GLU A 841 -51.53 -4.80 18.77
C GLU A 841 -51.12 -5.54 17.50
N ARG A 842 -50.25 -4.99 16.65
CA ARG A 842 -49.80 -5.63 15.40
C ARG A 842 -49.21 -7.02 15.65
N ALA A 843 -48.43 -7.19 16.69
CA ALA A 843 -47.84 -8.48 17.03
C ALA A 843 -48.88 -9.45 17.65
N GLN A 844 -49.85 -8.95 18.43
CA GLN A 844 -50.94 -9.79 18.93
C GLN A 844 -51.81 -10.32 17.80
N ASP A 845 -52.20 -9.45 16.84
CA ASP A 845 -52.97 -9.84 15.66
C ASP A 845 -52.22 -10.86 14.79
N LEU A 846 -50.91 -10.68 14.63
CA LEU A 846 -50.13 -11.62 13.85
C LEU A 846 -49.98 -12.96 14.58
N LEU A 847 -49.86 -12.97 15.92
CA LEU A 847 -49.84 -14.20 16.70
C LEU A 847 -51.16 -14.98 16.57
N LEU A 848 -52.33 -14.31 16.59
CA LEU A 848 -53.62 -14.91 16.35
C LEU A 848 -53.66 -15.60 14.94
N LYS A 849 -53.29 -14.86 13.88
CA LYS A 849 -53.21 -15.40 12.51
C LYS A 849 -52.27 -16.60 12.38
N LEU A 850 -51.21 -16.63 13.13
CA LEU A 850 -50.23 -17.72 13.16
C LEU A 850 -50.79 -18.97 13.91
N THR A 851 -51.69 -18.75 14.90
CA THR A 851 -52.32 -19.83 15.72
C THR A 851 -53.59 -20.36 15.12
N GLU A 852 -54.41 -19.54 14.49
CA GLU A 852 -55.71 -19.95 13.86
C GLU A 852 -55.54 -20.85 12.62
N GLY A 853 -54.37 -20.92 12.03
CA GLY A 853 -54.10 -21.75 10.84
C GLY A 853 -53.56 -23.15 11.15
N ARG A 854 -53.76 -23.73 12.34
CA ARG A 854 -53.51 -25.14 12.62
C ARG A 854 -54.80 -25.93 12.39
N PRO A 855 -54.80 -27.00 11.53
CA PRO A 855 -55.93 -27.88 11.36
C PRO A 855 -56.25 -28.64 12.65
#